data_ccad5664421212d0c28291826601477b
#
_entry.id   ccad5664421212d0c28291826601477b
#
_cell.length_a   1.000
_cell.length_b   1.000
_cell.length_c   1.000
_cell.angle_alpha   90.00
_cell.angle_beta   90.00
_cell.angle_gamma   90.00
#
_symmetry.space_group_name_H-M   'P 1'
#
loop_
_entity.id
_entity.type
_entity.pdbx_description
1 polymer ?
#
loop_
_entity_poly.entity_id
_entity_poly.type
_entity_poly.pdbx_seq_one_letter_code
_entity_poly.pdbx_strand_id
1 'polypeptide(L)'
;MLLALLKTTRVETLTTSSANPKEALTEMNRYLAVVISLLLLSLSIALPAVQAGFASPQQNQTANAPDLKDLDTGASELRHVIERYVADRGSLTRSYPVESSLVRTARFRQFYADWLAMLGKLDFDSLSQDGKVDYLLLKNHLEHEVQQIEIETRAFAEIAPYLPFAQTITDLAEARRRMEKIEPAKMAAMLNEMNKQIAATQRQLEMSLRAEPGKLKRPVANRAVSAINSLRNTLRTWFGYYNGYDPMFTWWVEEPYKSVEQSLSAYVTFMSERAAGVRRADVAPTVAGGGGAAGGRAAGGGFGGGGFGGGGARGSGAVMARSGDSSDIIGDPIGREALMVDLAHEMIPYTPEELIAIGWKELAWCENEMKKASRELGFGDDWHKALEHVKNKFVEPGQQPEMIKRLAWEAIEYVEKNNLVTVPPLARESWRMEMMTPERQLVSPFFLGGEIIQVSYPTNTMSHEAKLMSMRGNNPHFSMATVHHELIPGHHLQGFMTQRYKNYRGLFSTPFWGEGWALYWELLLWDRKFPQTPEDRIGFLFWRSHRCARIVFSLSFHMEKMTPQECIDLLVDKVGHERDNATAEVRRSFAGSYSPLYQAAYLLGGLQIYSLHKELVGSGKMTSRAFHDQILRENRLPIEMVRALLTKQKLTRDYQSNWKFYGTEISAR
;
A
#
# COMPACT_ATOMS: atom_id res chain seq x y z
N MET A 1 -44.22 19.53 29.89
CA MET A 1 -44.64 20.22 31.11
C MET A 1 -43.93 21.55 31.35
N LEU A 2 -42.70 21.74 30.88
CA LEU A 2 -41.92 23.01 31.05
C LEU A 2 -42.41 24.16 30.15
N LEU A 3 -43.00 23.86 28.98
CA LEU A 3 -43.53 24.89 28.07
C LEU A 3 -44.92 25.43 28.48
N ALA A 4 -45.58 24.81 29.43
CA ALA A 4 -46.88 25.25 29.96
C ALA A 4 -46.75 26.23 31.16
N LEU A 5 -45.61 26.23 31.84
CA LEU A 5 -45.33 27.11 32.99
C LEU A 5 -44.75 28.50 32.57
N LEU A 6 -44.27 28.61 31.34
CA LEU A 6 -43.73 29.88 30.82
C LEU A 6 -44.78 30.80 30.15
N LYS A 7 -46.03 30.34 30.04
CA LYS A 7 -47.13 31.13 29.42
C LYS A 7 -48.05 31.84 30.39
N THR A 8 -47.82 31.72 31.71
CA THR A 8 -48.71 32.36 32.73
C THR A 8 -48.05 33.37 33.62
N THR A 9 -46.89 33.86 33.30
CA THR A 9 -46.32 35.03 33.98
C THR A 9 -46.41 36.22 33.08
N ARG A 10 -47.43 36.97 33.23
CA ARG A 10 -47.76 38.23 32.60
C ARG A 10 -46.66 39.25 32.90
N VAL A 11 -45.85 39.60 31.93
CA VAL A 11 -44.96 40.74 31.97
C VAL A 11 -45.81 41.96 31.55
N GLU A 12 -46.56 42.50 32.49
CA GLU A 12 -47.14 43.83 32.38
C GLU A 12 -46.69 44.67 33.57
N THR A 13 -46.19 45.83 33.22
CA THR A 13 -45.96 47.02 34.08
C THR A 13 -44.85 46.95 35.12
N LEU A 14 -43.67 47.37 34.66
CA LEU A 14 -42.73 48.16 35.44
C LEU A 14 -42.13 49.28 34.60
N THR A 15 -43.05 50.24 34.27
CA THR A 15 -42.60 51.60 33.95
C THR A 15 -43.38 52.55 34.84
N THR A 16 -42.65 53.30 35.62
CA THR A 16 -43.02 54.38 36.56
C THR A 16 -43.08 53.96 38.02
N SER A 17 -41.92 54.05 38.70
CA SER A 17 -41.74 54.74 39.97
C SER A 17 -40.28 54.68 40.39
N SER A 18 -39.75 55.83 40.84
CA SER A 18 -38.40 56.04 41.33
C SER A 18 -38.06 55.13 42.49
N ALA A 19 -37.38 54.01 42.25
CA ALA A 19 -36.77 53.17 43.27
C ALA A 19 -35.30 52.93 42.95
N ASN A 20 -34.50 53.02 44.03
CA ASN A 20 -33.06 53.01 44.12
C ASN A 20 -32.43 51.85 43.27
N PRO A 21 -31.48 52.11 42.35
CA PRO A 21 -30.87 51.11 41.51
C PRO A 21 -30.18 49.97 42.25
N LYS A 22 -29.83 50.15 43.52
CA LYS A 22 -29.20 49.13 44.37
C LYS A 22 -30.17 48.07 44.87
N GLU A 23 -31.44 48.36 45.06
CA GLU A 23 -32.44 47.39 45.49
C GLU A 23 -32.91 46.49 44.32
N ALA A 24 -33.02 47.03 43.12
CA ALA A 24 -33.35 46.26 41.90
C ALA A 24 -32.22 45.28 41.55
N LEU A 25 -30.95 45.67 41.75
CA LEU A 25 -29.81 44.77 41.51
C LEU A 25 -29.74 43.64 42.53
N THR A 26 -30.17 43.91 43.79
CA THR A 26 -30.16 42.92 44.87
C THR A 26 -31.29 41.91 44.69
N GLU A 27 -32.45 42.31 44.19
CA GLU A 27 -33.55 41.38 43.85
C GLU A 27 -33.23 40.54 42.61
N MET A 28 -32.62 41.15 41.58
CA MET A 28 -32.20 40.43 40.40
C MET A 28 -31.15 39.36 40.70
N ASN A 29 -30.19 39.65 41.59
CA ASN A 29 -29.19 38.67 42.02
C ASN A 29 -29.83 37.56 42.88
N ARG A 30 -30.87 37.81 43.66
CA ARG A 30 -31.63 36.78 44.38
C ARG A 30 -32.41 35.87 43.45
N TYR A 31 -33.06 36.41 42.42
CA TYR A 31 -33.75 35.60 41.36
C TYR A 31 -32.76 34.79 40.56
N LEU A 32 -31.60 35.33 40.19
CA LEU A 32 -30.54 34.63 39.46
C LEU A 32 -29.97 33.48 40.29
N ALA A 33 -29.75 33.70 41.59
CA ALA A 33 -29.26 32.66 42.51
C ALA A 33 -30.27 31.52 42.70
N VAL A 34 -31.56 31.80 42.73
CA VAL A 34 -32.60 30.78 42.84
C VAL A 34 -32.73 30.00 41.52
N VAL A 35 -32.63 30.65 40.35
CA VAL A 35 -32.67 29.97 39.05
C VAL A 35 -31.41 29.12 38.85
N ILE A 36 -30.26 29.57 39.25
CA ILE A 36 -29.01 28.78 39.21
C ILE A 36 -29.06 27.60 40.18
N SER A 37 -29.62 27.77 41.36
CA SER A 37 -29.79 26.67 42.33
C SER A 37 -30.82 25.64 41.90
N LEU A 38 -31.89 26.04 41.23
CA LEU A 38 -32.85 25.14 40.63
C LEU A 38 -32.33 24.40 39.41
N LEU A 39 -31.45 25.06 38.59
CA LEU A 39 -30.74 24.42 37.48
C LEU A 39 -29.68 23.42 37.99
N LEU A 40 -28.97 23.73 39.06
CA LEU A 40 -28.01 22.81 39.68
C LEU A 40 -28.71 21.63 40.38
N LEU A 41 -29.88 21.85 40.97
CA LEU A 41 -30.70 20.75 41.55
C LEU A 41 -31.31 19.83 40.49
N SER A 42 -31.73 20.38 39.34
CA SER A 42 -32.20 19.58 38.20
C SER A 42 -31.09 18.79 37.52
N LEU A 43 -29.87 19.30 37.51
CA LEU A 43 -28.68 18.58 37.01
C LEU A 43 -28.28 17.45 37.95
N SER A 44 -28.47 17.60 39.24
CA SER A 44 -28.16 16.55 40.25
C SER A 44 -29.14 15.37 40.28
N ILE A 45 -30.36 15.52 39.75
CA ILE A 45 -31.35 14.47 39.68
C ILE A 45 -31.32 13.70 38.35
N ALA A 46 -30.70 14.26 37.31
CA ALA A 46 -30.57 13.63 35.99
C ALA A 46 -29.30 12.77 35.82
N LEU A 47 -28.37 12.81 36.78
CA LEU A 47 -27.09 12.09 36.68
C LEU A 47 -27.05 10.61 37.08
N PRO A 48 -28.02 10.00 37.77
CA PRO A 48 -27.93 8.56 38.04
C PRO A 48 -28.41 7.64 36.91
N ALA A 49 -29.05 8.17 35.89
CA ALA A 49 -29.62 7.33 34.82
C ALA A 49 -28.78 7.13 33.57
N VAL A 50 -27.65 7.86 33.44
CA VAL A 50 -26.73 7.77 32.24
C VAL A 50 -25.43 7.00 32.56
N GLN A 51 -25.17 6.67 33.82
CA GLN A 51 -23.99 5.88 34.20
C GLN A 51 -24.17 4.36 34.23
N ALA A 52 -25.32 3.84 33.86
CA ALA A 52 -25.56 2.39 33.83
C ALA A 52 -25.30 1.71 32.46
N GLY A 53 -24.60 2.37 31.52
CA GLY A 53 -24.43 1.85 30.17
C GLY A 53 -23.00 1.63 29.68
N PHE A 54 -21.97 2.08 30.40
CA PHE A 54 -20.58 1.86 30.01
C PHE A 54 -19.75 1.41 31.20
N ALA A 55 -20.06 0.25 31.75
CA ALA A 55 -19.04 -0.52 32.43
C ALA A 55 -18.13 -1.09 31.35
N SER A 56 -17.08 -0.39 31.01
CA SER A 56 -15.91 -1.02 30.38
C SER A 56 -15.58 -2.24 31.23
N PRO A 57 -15.41 -3.46 30.65
CA PRO A 57 -14.91 -4.56 31.43
C PRO A 57 -13.65 -4.08 32.12
N GLN A 58 -13.54 -4.26 33.43
CA GLN A 58 -12.30 -4.04 34.17
C GLN A 58 -11.24 -4.86 33.44
N GLN A 59 -10.47 -4.20 32.60
CA GLN A 59 -9.25 -4.77 32.06
C GLN A 59 -8.37 -4.98 33.30
N ASN A 60 -8.12 -6.25 33.64
CA ASN A 60 -6.98 -6.59 34.46
C ASN A 60 -5.79 -5.85 33.83
N GLN A 61 -5.25 -4.86 34.53
CA GLN A 61 -4.08 -4.13 34.09
C GLN A 61 -2.96 -5.16 33.97
N THR A 62 -2.79 -5.71 32.77
CA THR A 62 -1.64 -6.53 32.45
C THR A 62 -0.41 -5.63 32.55
N ALA A 63 0.69 -6.16 33.08
CA ALA A 63 1.92 -5.42 33.20
C ALA A 63 2.26 -4.79 31.83
N ASN A 64 2.52 -3.48 31.80
CA ASN A 64 2.83 -2.74 30.57
C ASN A 64 4.19 -3.11 29.98
N ALA A 65 5.03 -3.80 30.72
CA ALA A 65 6.32 -4.32 30.27
C ALA A 65 6.23 -5.84 30.04
N PRO A 66 6.79 -6.37 28.95
CA PRO A 66 6.86 -7.81 28.71
C PRO A 66 7.82 -8.48 29.72
N ASP A 67 7.61 -9.76 29.97
CA ASP A 67 8.62 -10.57 30.64
C ASP A 67 9.91 -10.62 29.81
N LEU A 68 11.06 -10.69 30.47
CA LEU A 68 12.36 -10.79 29.80
C LEU A 68 12.44 -11.98 28.82
N LYS A 69 11.77 -13.09 29.13
CA LYS A 69 11.66 -14.27 28.27
C LYS A 69 10.89 -14.02 26.95
N ASP A 70 10.06 -12.97 26.92
CA ASP A 70 9.24 -12.62 25.75
C ASP A 70 9.93 -11.56 24.86
N LEU A 71 11.09 -11.05 25.30
CA LEU A 71 11.91 -10.16 24.50
C LEU A 71 12.64 -10.98 23.41
N ASP A 72 12.78 -10.36 22.22
CA ASP A 72 13.55 -10.95 21.14
C ASP A 72 15.05 -10.87 21.47
N THR A 73 15.58 -11.94 22.02
CA THR A 73 17.03 -12.13 22.24
C THR A 73 17.69 -12.94 21.13
N GLY A 74 16.94 -13.23 20.04
CA GLY A 74 17.35 -14.12 18.95
C GLY A 74 18.69 -13.72 18.34
N ALA A 75 19.66 -14.62 18.47
CA ALA A 75 21.03 -14.43 18.05
C ALA A 75 21.29 -15.18 16.73
N SER A 76 20.86 -14.58 15.60
CA SER A 76 21.44 -14.99 14.32
C SER A 76 22.85 -14.41 14.21
N GLU A 77 23.81 -15.23 13.82
CA GLU A 77 25.20 -14.81 13.59
C GLU A 77 25.29 -13.74 12.49
N LEU A 78 24.30 -13.72 11.59
CA LEU A 78 24.22 -12.76 10.47
C LEU A 78 23.53 -11.43 10.83
N ARG A 79 22.93 -11.30 12.01
CA ARG A 79 22.22 -10.07 12.39
C ARG A 79 23.09 -8.83 12.21
N HIS A 80 24.29 -8.82 12.78
CA HIS A 80 25.18 -7.65 12.67
C HIS A 80 25.68 -7.41 11.25
N VAL A 81 25.84 -8.46 10.45
CA VAL A 81 26.19 -8.38 9.03
C VAL A 81 25.08 -7.66 8.25
N ILE A 82 23.82 -8.06 8.47
CA ILE A 82 22.65 -7.49 7.81
C ILE A 82 22.46 -6.02 8.24
N GLU A 83 22.52 -5.73 9.54
CA GLU A 83 22.41 -4.37 10.07
C GLU A 83 23.49 -3.44 9.48
N ARG A 84 24.72 -3.93 9.36
CA ARG A 84 25.82 -3.19 8.72
C ARG A 84 25.56 -2.96 7.23
N TYR A 85 25.15 -4.00 6.50
CA TYR A 85 24.78 -3.87 5.08
C TYR A 85 23.71 -2.80 4.86
N VAL A 86 22.63 -2.83 5.65
CA VAL A 86 21.54 -1.86 5.56
C VAL A 86 22.05 -0.43 5.80
N ALA A 87 22.90 -0.23 6.80
CA ALA A 87 23.47 1.09 7.10
C ALA A 87 24.36 1.60 5.95
N ASP A 88 25.23 0.76 5.44
CA ASP A 88 26.17 1.11 4.35
C ASP A 88 25.41 1.36 3.03
N ARG A 89 24.46 0.48 2.65
CA ARG A 89 23.58 0.67 1.49
C ARG A 89 22.79 1.98 1.60
N GLY A 90 22.23 2.27 2.76
CA GLY A 90 21.51 3.53 3.01
C GLY A 90 22.40 4.74 2.86
N SER A 91 23.66 4.70 3.30
CA SER A 91 24.63 5.78 3.13
C SER A 91 24.97 6.01 1.65
N LEU A 92 25.18 4.93 0.89
CA LEU A 92 25.40 5.01 -0.54
C LEU A 92 24.18 5.57 -1.29
N THR A 93 22.98 5.13 -0.97
CA THR A 93 21.73 5.62 -1.59
C THR A 93 21.58 7.14 -1.41
N ARG A 94 21.89 7.66 -0.22
CA ARG A 94 21.87 9.11 0.03
C ARG A 94 23.00 9.85 -0.70
N SER A 95 24.17 9.21 -0.84
CA SER A 95 25.33 9.82 -1.52
C SER A 95 25.20 9.83 -3.04
N TYR A 96 24.46 8.88 -3.61
CA TYR A 96 24.24 8.73 -5.05
C TYR A 96 22.73 8.79 -5.37
N PRO A 97 22.10 9.97 -5.29
CA PRO A 97 20.64 10.10 -5.35
C PRO A 97 20.07 10.02 -6.78
N VAL A 98 20.91 10.14 -7.82
CA VAL A 98 20.48 10.16 -9.22
C VAL A 98 20.43 8.75 -9.78
N GLU A 99 19.24 8.18 -9.89
CA GLU A 99 19.03 6.78 -10.29
C GLU A 99 19.56 6.45 -11.68
N SER A 100 19.42 7.37 -12.65
CA SER A 100 19.91 7.21 -14.03
C SER A 100 21.43 7.43 -14.19
N SER A 101 22.17 7.69 -13.10
CA SER A 101 23.62 7.95 -13.16
C SER A 101 24.41 6.66 -13.39
N LEU A 102 25.23 6.62 -14.44
CA LEU A 102 26.17 5.53 -14.71
C LEU A 102 27.19 5.35 -13.56
N VAL A 103 27.57 6.46 -12.91
CA VAL A 103 28.47 6.43 -11.74
C VAL A 103 27.79 5.70 -10.57
N ARG A 104 26.51 5.99 -10.30
CA ARG A 104 25.72 5.26 -9.32
C ARG A 104 25.66 3.78 -9.66
N THR A 105 25.26 3.43 -10.88
CA THR A 105 25.14 2.05 -11.36
C THR A 105 26.44 1.26 -11.14
N ALA A 106 27.57 1.82 -11.58
CA ALA A 106 28.90 1.21 -11.38
C ALA A 106 29.25 1.05 -9.90
N ARG A 107 28.94 2.07 -9.08
CA ARG A 107 29.24 2.05 -7.64
C ARG A 107 28.42 1.01 -6.88
N PHE A 108 27.13 0.87 -7.20
CA PHE A 108 26.27 -0.13 -6.57
C PHE A 108 26.61 -1.56 -7.03
N ARG A 109 26.92 -1.76 -8.32
CA ARG A 109 27.42 -3.04 -8.82
C ARG A 109 28.67 -3.50 -8.06
N GLN A 110 29.63 -2.60 -7.86
CA GLN A 110 30.85 -2.91 -7.07
C GLN A 110 30.49 -3.21 -5.61
N PHE A 111 29.60 -2.42 -5.01
CA PHE A 111 29.16 -2.62 -3.63
C PHE A 111 28.54 -4.01 -3.42
N TYR A 112 27.63 -4.43 -4.29
CA TYR A 112 27.01 -5.74 -4.18
C TYR A 112 28.00 -6.89 -4.42
N ALA A 113 28.93 -6.71 -5.37
CA ALA A 113 29.99 -7.69 -5.62
C ALA A 113 30.93 -7.87 -4.40
N ASP A 114 31.30 -6.78 -3.75
CA ASP A 114 32.14 -6.79 -2.54
C ASP A 114 31.44 -7.52 -1.38
N TRP A 115 30.12 -7.25 -1.20
CA TRP A 115 29.31 -7.92 -0.18
C TRP A 115 29.12 -9.41 -0.47
N LEU A 116 28.89 -9.82 -1.71
CA LEU A 116 28.83 -11.22 -2.12
C LEU A 116 30.18 -11.93 -1.87
N ALA A 117 31.30 -11.28 -2.21
CA ALA A 117 32.64 -11.82 -1.97
C ALA A 117 32.93 -11.97 -0.46
N MET A 118 32.48 -11.04 0.38
CA MET A 118 32.60 -11.12 1.83
C MET A 118 31.75 -12.27 2.38
N LEU A 119 30.49 -12.36 1.96
CA LEU A 119 29.55 -13.38 2.38
C LEU A 119 30.07 -14.79 2.03
N GLY A 120 30.72 -14.94 0.86
CA GLY A 120 31.34 -16.19 0.43
C GLY A 120 32.47 -16.70 1.32
N LYS A 121 33.06 -15.85 2.17
CA LYS A 121 34.14 -16.22 3.11
C LYS A 121 33.62 -16.81 4.42
N LEU A 122 32.32 -16.66 4.71
CA LEU A 122 31.74 -17.21 5.94
C LEU A 122 31.65 -18.72 5.86
N ASP A 123 31.91 -19.38 6.98
CA ASP A 123 31.70 -20.84 7.12
C ASP A 123 30.21 -21.13 7.32
N PHE A 124 29.51 -21.41 6.22
CA PHE A 124 28.08 -21.66 6.18
C PHE A 124 27.68 -22.86 7.07
N ASP A 125 28.49 -23.90 7.12
CA ASP A 125 28.14 -25.13 7.82
C ASP A 125 28.14 -24.94 9.33
N SER A 126 28.98 -24.04 9.84
CA SER A 126 29.05 -23.69 11.26
C SER A 126 27.90 -22.84 11.76
N LEU A 127 27.09 -22.22 10.86
CA LEU A 127 25.97 -21.35 11.23
C LEU A 127 24.81 -22.13 11.86
N SER A 128 24.13 -21.51 12.79
CA SER A 128 22.82 -21.97 13.29
C SER A 128 21.79 -22.04 12.15
N GLN A 129 20.60 -22.60 12.40
CA GLN A 129 19.51 -22.62 11.41
C GLN A 129 19.08 -21.20 11.03
N ASP A 130 18.95 -20.31 12.01
CA ASP A 130 18.66 -18.88 11.77
C ASP A 130 19.78 -18.22 10.95
N GLY A 131 21.03 -18.47 11.29
CA GLY A 131 22.19 -17.96 10.56
C GLY A 131 22.24 -18.44 9.11
N LYS A 132 21.92 -19.72 8.86
CA LYS A 132 21.84 -20.27 7.50
C LYS A 132 20.73 -19.63 6.68
N VAL A 133 19.56 -19.41 7.27
CA VAL A 133 18.45 -18.71 6.62
C VAL A 133 18.84 -17.27 6.30
N ASP A 134 19.39 -16.54 7.25
CA ASP A 134 19.79 -15.14 7.06
C ASP A 134 20.94 -15.01 6.04
N TYR A 135 21.86 -15.98 5.98
CA TYR A 135 22.87 -16.06 4.93
C TYR A 135 22.23 -16.19 3.53
N LEU A 136 21.30 -17.13 3.37
CA LEU A 136 20.63 -17.38 2.10
C LEU A 136 19.78 -16.20 1.67
N LEU A 137 19.10 -15.55 2.62
CA LEU A 137 18.32 -14.34 2.35
C LEU A 137 19.19 -13.17 1.89
N LEU A 138 20.34 -12.94 2.57
CA LEU A 138 21.23 -11.85 2.18
C LEU A 138 21.90 -12.16 0.82
N LYS A 139 22.31 -13.40 0.58
CA LYS A 139 22.84 -13.84 -0.72
C LYS A 139 21.83 -13.61 -1.84
N ASN A 140 20.61 -14.11 -1.67
CA ASN A 140 19.52 -13.96 -2.62
C ASN A 140 19.18 -12.48 -2.90
N HIS A 141 19.14 -11.64 -1.86
CA HIS A 141 18.94 -10.20 -1.99
C HIS A 141 20.06 -9.56 -2.82
N LEU A 142 21.32 -9.85 -2.54
CA LEU A 142 22.46 -9.28 -3.27
C LEU A 142 22.49 -9.71 -4.74
N GLU A 143 22.21 -10.99 -5.01
CA GLU A 143 22.11 -11.53 -6.38
C GLU A 143 20.97 -10.88 -7.15
N HIS A 144 19.82 -10.68 -6.53
CA HIS A 144 18.68 -9.99 -7.13
C HIS A 144 19.00 -8.51 -7.44
N GLU A 145 19.62 -7.78 -6.53
CA GLU A 145 20.02 -6.37 -6.75
C GLU A 145 20.98 -6.24 -7.95
N VAL A 146 21.90 -7.21 -8.14
CA VAL A 146 22.77 -7.24 -9.33
C VAL A 146 21.95 -7.48 -10.61
N GLN A 147 21.01 -8.42 -10.58
CA GLN A 147 20.14 -8.71 -11.74
C GLN A 147 19.22 -7.53 -12.06
N GLN A 148 18.69 -6.84 -11.06
CA GLN A 148 17.88 -5.62 -11.25
C GLN A 148 18.66 -4.51 -11.94
N ILE A 149 19.93 -4.30 -11.59
CA ILE A 149 20.79 -3.35 -12.32
C ILE A 149 20.87 -3.69 -13.81
N GLU A 150 20.99 -4.96 -14.18
CA GLU A 150 21.05 -5.37 -15.59
C GLU A 150 19.70 -5.15 -16.31
N ILE A 151 18.59 -5.46 -15.64
CA ILE A 151 17.22 -5.24 -16.17
C ILE A 151 17.00 -3.73 -16.40
N GLU A 152 17.28 -2.91 -15.38
CA GLU A 152 17.14 -1.45 -15.46
C GLU A 152 18.04 -0.82 -16.54
N THR A 153 19.27 -1.34 -16.68
CA THR A 153 20.22 -0.88 -17.72
C THR A 153 19.66 -1.16 -19.12
N ARG A 154 19.10 -2.35 -19.34
CA ARG A 154 18.44 -2.71 -20.62
C ARG A 154 17.21 -1.84 -20.88
N ALA A 155 16.35 -1.66 -19.86
CA ALA A 155 15.17 -0.83 -19.97
C ALA A 155 15.49 0.65 -20.25
N PHE A 156 16.58 1.17 -19.67
CA PHE A 156 17.07 2.53 -19.97
C PHE A 156 17.64 2.64 -21.39
N ALA A 157 18.33 1.61 -21.88
CA ALA A 157 18.87 1.61 -23.25
C ALA A 157 17.77 1.74 -24.32
N GLU A 158 16.57 1.22 -24.08
CA GLU A 158 15.42 1.36 -24.99
C GLU A 158 14.93 2.81 -25.10
N ILE A 159 15.04 3.59 -24.06
CA ILE A 159 14.59 5.00 -24.02
C ILE A 159 15.71 6.00 -24.28
N ALA A 160 16.98 5.59 -24.18
CA ALA A 160 18.14 6.47 -24.33
C ALA A 160 18.13 7.29 -25.65
N PRO A 161 17.70 6.76 -26.82
CA PRO A 161 17.61 7.55 -28.05
C PRO A 161 16.69 8.77 -27.97
N TYR A 162 15.75 8.76 -27.06
CA TYR A 162 14.79 9.87 -26.81
C TYR A 162 15.27 10.84 -25.72
N LEU A 163 16.42 10.57 -25.10
CA LEU A 163 16.96 11.29 -23.93
C LEU A 163 18.44 11.66 -24.10
N PRO A 164 18.87 12.23 -25.27
CA PRO A 164 20.31 12.51 -25.52
C PRO A 164 20.92 13.50 -24.52
N PHE A 165 20.10 14.28 -23.85
CA PHE A 165 20.47 15.25 -22.82
C PHE A 165 20.64 14.62 -21.41
N ALA A 166 20.27 13.35 -21.22
CA ALA A 166 20.25 12.71 -19.89
C ALA A 166 21.64 12.71 -19.23
N GLN A 167 22.68 12.37 -20.01
CA GLN A 167 24.06 12.34 -19.51
C GLN A 167 24.50 13.70 -19.00
N THR A 168 24.22 14.80 -19.74
CA THR A 168 24.57 16.16 -19.31
C THR A 168 23.95 16.51 -17.97
N ILE A 169 22.65 16.19 -17.75
CA ILE A 169 21.97 16.45 -16.47
C ILE A 169 22.59 15.63 -15.33
N THR A 170 22.87 14.34 -15.58
CA THR A 170 23.49 13.48 -14.56
C THR A 170 24.91 13.94 -14.23
N ASP A 171 25.71 14.38 -15.21
CA ASP A 171 27.06 14.89 -14.99
C ASP A 171 27.07 16.17 -14.16
N LEU A 172 26.14 17.10 -14.40
CA LEU A 172 25.96 18.29 -13.56
C LEU A 172 25.66 17.94 -12.11
N ALA A 173 24.77 16.96 -11.88
CA ALA A 173 24.44 16.50 -10.54
C ALA A 173 25.62 15.78 -9.86
N GLU A 174 26.37 14.98 -10.61
CA GLU A 174 27.56 14.27 -10.11
C GLU A 174 28.71 15.24 -9.79
N ALA A 175 28.95 16.27 -10.63
CA ALA A 175 29.92 17.32 -10.34
C ALA A 175 29.58 18.07 -9.04
N ARG A 176 28.30 18.41 -8.84
CA ARG A 176 27.81 18.99 -7.57
C ARG A 176 28.05 18.04 -6.38
N ARG A 177 27.76 16.75 -6.53
CA ARG A 177 27.99 15.74 -5.48
C ARG A 177 29.47 15.68 -5.06
N ARG A 178 30.36 15.80 -6.03
CA ARG A 178 31.83 15.85 -5.79
C ARG A 178 32.33 17.24 -5.35
N MET A 179 31.42 18.23 -5.21
CA MET A 179 31.75 19.61 -4.85
C MET A 179 32.78 20.25 -5.83
N GLU A 180 32.69 19.89 -7.10
CA GLU A 180 33.56 20.47 -8.13
C GLU A 180 33.26 21.96 -8.34
N LYS A 181 34.31 22.72 -8.62
CA LYS A 181 34.19 24.16 -8.94
C LYS A 181 33.38 24.33 -10.22
N ILE A 182 32.35 25.14 -10.17
CA ILE A 182 31.55 25.47 -11.33
C ILE A 182 32.11 26.68 -12.11
N GLU A 183 31.88 26.65 -13.40
CA GLU A 183 32.16 27.76 -14.33
C GLU A 183 30.79 28.23 -14.90
N PRO A 184 30.17 29.28 -14.35
CA PRO A 184 28.79 29.65 -14.71
C PRO A 184 28.56 29.87 -16.19
N ALA A 185 29.47 30.54 -16.89
CA ALA A 185 29.39 30.78 -18.33
C ALA A 185 29.40 29.47 -19.15
N LYS A 186 30.20 28.47 -18.72
CA LYS A 186 30.24 27.15 -19.33
C LYS A 186 28.94 26.36 -19.07
N MET A 187 28.39 26.46 -17.85
CA MET A 187 27.10 25.84 -17.52
C MET A 187 25.98 26.42 -18.38
N ALA A 188 25.95 27.75 -18.57
CA ALA A 188 24.98 28.41 -19.44
C ALA A 188 25.10 27.92 -20.91
N ALA A 189 26.33 27.77 -21.42
CA ALA A 189 26.56 27.23 -22.76
C ALA A 189 26.08 25.77 -22.90
N MET A 190 26.32 24.92 -21.88
CA MET A 190 25.83 23.54 -21.85
C MET A 190 24.30 23.46 -21.85
N LEU A 191 23.61 24.31 -21.06
CA LEU A 191 22.15 24.36 -21.03
C LEU A 191 21.57 24.84 -22.37
N ASN A 192 22.19 25.83 -23.02
CA ASN A 192 21.79 26.29 -24.35
C ASN A 192 21.93 25.18 -25.41
N GLU A 193 22.99 24.39 -25.34
CA GLU A 193 23.19 23.25 -26.24
C GLU A 193 22.15 22.14 -25.95
N MET A 194 21.90 21.86 -24.69
CA MET A 194 20.86 20.92 -24.27
C MET A 194 19.46 21.33 -24.81
N ASN A 195 19.14 22.62 -24.78
CA ASN A 195 17.89 23.14 -25.33
C ASN A 195 17.76 22.86 -26.85
N LYS A 196 18.84 23.01 -27.60
CA LYS A 196 18.90 22.64 -29.03
C LYS A 196 18.69 21.13 -29.23
N GLN A 197 19.33 20.30 -28.41
CA GLN A 197 19.20 18.84 -28.47
C GLN A 197 17.76 18.41 -28.22
N ILE A 198 17.08 18.96 -27.20
CA ILE A 198 15.67 18.67 -26.91
C ILE A 198 14.80 19.00 -28.13
N ALA A 199 14.94 20.20 -28.70
CA ALA A 199 14.18 20.61 -29.87
C ALA A 199 14.47 19.75 -31.12
N ALA A 200 15.72 19.34 -31.35
CA ALA A 200 16.08 18.45 -32.44
C ALA A 200 15.46 17.04 -32.26
N THR A 201 15.56 16.48 -31.04
CA THR A 201 15.01 15.16 -30.71
C THR A 201 13.49 15.14 -30.87
N GLN A 202 12.80 16.19 -30.40
CA GLN A 202 11.35 16.31 -30.56
C GLN A 202 10.95 16.33 -32.03
N ARG A 203 11.62 17.12 -32.89
CA ARG A 203 11.36 17.18 -34.34
C ARG A 203 11.60 15.83 -35.02
N GLN A 204 12.71 15.16 -34.68
CA GLN A 204 13.03 13.84 -35.23
C GLN A 204 11.98 12.80 -34.85
N LEU A 205 11.56 12.79 -33.59
CA LEU A 205 10.51 11.90 -33.11
C LEU A 205 9.16 12.19 -33.79
N GLU A 206 8.79 13.46 -33.95
CA GLU A 206 7.56 13.83 -34.64
C GLU A 206 7.55 13.32 -36.09
N MET A 207 8.67 13.45 -36.80
CA MET A 207 8.80 12.88 -38.16
C MET A 207 8.70 11.36 -38.15
N SER A 208 9.34 10.68 -37.20
CA SER A 208 9.28 9.23 -37.06
C SER A 208 7.87 8.72 -36.78
N LEU A 209 7.13 9.37 -35.88
CA LEU A 209 5.74 9.02 -35.54
C LEU A 209 4.77 9.23 -36.70
N ARG A 210 5.05 10.21 -37.59
CA ARG A 210 4.27 10.43 -38.81
C ARG A 210 4.56 9.39 -39.89
N ALA A 211 5.84 9.00 -40.04
CA ALA A 211 6.28 8.05 -41.05
C ALA A 211 5.88 6.61 -40.70
N GLU A 212 6.02 6.24 -39.42
CA GLU A 212 5.74 4.88 -38.92
C GLU A 212 4.90 4.96 -37.64
N PRO A 213 3.57 5.13 -37.75
CA PRO A 213 2.68 5.13 -36.58
C PRO A 213 2.79 3.81 -35.82
N GLY A 214 3.05 3.89 -34.49
CA GLY A 214 3.16 2.71 -33.62
C GLY A 214 4.58 2.11 -33.49
N LYS A 215 5.59 2.64 -34.18
CA LYS A 215 6.98 2.21 -34.01
C LYS A 215 7.47 2.37 -32.56
N LEU A 216 7.15 3.48 -31.90
CA LEU A 216 7.39 3.66 -30.47
C LEU A 216 6.21 3.09 -29.68
N LYS A 217 6.45 1.99 -28.98
CA LYS A 217 5.43 1.36 -28.11
C LYS A 217 5.01 2.32 -26.98
N ARG A 218 3.73 2.36 -26.65
CA ARG A 218 3.19 3.21 -25.57
C ARG A 218 3.87 3.03 -24.21
N PRO A 219 4.19 1.82 -23.72
CA PRO A 219 4.93 1.63 -22.48
C PRO A 219 6.34 2.24 -22.52
N VAL A 220 7.05 2.10 -23.62
CA VAL A 220 8.40 2.71 -23.79
C VAL A 220 8.32 4.23 -23.78
N ALA A 221 7.31 4.81 -24.46
CA ALA A 221 7.06 6.25 -24.43
C ALA A 221 6.73 6.74 -22.99
N ASN A 222 5.92 5.99 -22.26
CA ASN A 222 5.56 6.31 -20.88
C ASN A 222 6.77 6.21 -19.93
N ARG A 223 7.63 5.21 -20.11
CA ARG A 223 8.91 5.08 -19.39
C ARG A 223 9.83 6.27 -19.66
N ALA A 224 9.92 6.71 -20.94
CA ALA A 224 10.69 7.90 -21.31
C ALA A 224 10.12 9.17 -20.63
N VAL A 225 8.82 9.36 -20.58
CA VAL A 225 8.15 10.47 -19.86
C VAL A 225 8.54 10.47 -18.38
N SER A 226 8.50 9.31 -17.72
CA SER A 226 8.90 9.17 -16.31
C SER A 226 10.37 9.52 -16.10
N ALA A 227 11.25 9.04 -16.98
CA ALA A 227 12.70 9.35 -16.94
C ALA A 227 12.96 10.85 -17.16
N ILE A 228 12.28 11.51 -18.12
CA ILE A 228 12.41 12.95 -18.34
C ILE A 228 11.98 13.74 -17.09
N ASN A 229 10.88 13.36 -16.45
CA ASN A 229 10.43 14.02 -15.21
C ASN A 229 11.43 13.83 -14.06
N SER A 230 12.06 12.67 -13.92
CA SER A 230 13.13 12.43 -12.95
C SER A 230 14.36 13.33 -13.24
N LEU A 231 14.78 13.42 -14.51
CA LEU A 231 15.87 14.29 -14.93
C LEU A 231 15.55 15.77 -14.69
N ARG A 232 14.31 16.21 -14.94
CA ARG A 232 13.86 17.59 -14.61
C ARG A 232 13.99 17.89 -13.13
N ASN A 233 13.58 16.95 -12.27
CA ASN A 233 13.74 17.10 -10.82
C ASN A 233 15.22 17.17 -10.41
N THR A 234 16.07 16.36 -11.03
CA THR A 234 17.51 16.39 -10.83
C THR A 234 18.09 17.74 -11.22
N LEU A 235 17.76 18.26 -12.41
CA LEU A 235 18.20 19.56 -12.90
C LEU A 235 17.69 20.72 -12.02
N ARG A 236 16.44 20.64 -11.56
CA ARG A 236 15.87 21.64 -10.62
C ARG A 236 16.61 21.65 -9.29
N THR A 237 16.94 20.48 -8.75
CA THR A 237 17.70 20.34 -7.50
C THR A 237 19.12 20.89 -7.67
N TRP A 238 19.76 20.63 -8.80
CA TRP A 238 21.07 21.17 -9.13
C TRP A 238 21.03 22.71 -9.25
N PHE A 239 20.08 23.27 -10.01
CA PHE A 239 19.91 24.70 -10.17
C PHE A 239 19.64 25.40 -8.84
N GLY A 240 18.70 24.89 -8.04
CA GLY A 240 18.31 25.47 -6.74
C GLY A 240 19.43 25.44 -5.69
N TYR A 241 20.44 24.60 -5.87
CA TYR A 241 21.60 24.58 -4.97
C TYR A 241 22.49 25.82 -5.10
N TYR A 242 22.64 26.37 -6.32
CA TYR A 242 23.50 27.51 -6.59
C TYR A 242 22.73 28.82 -6.73
N ASN A 243 21.52 28.76 -7.28
CA ASN A 243 20.74 29.96 -7.60
C ASN A 243 20.39 30.75 -6.34
N GLY A 244 20.69 32.06 -6.37
CA GLY A 244 20.51 32.96 -5.23
C GLY A 244 21.65 32.94 -4.21
N TYR A 245 22.56 31.94 -4.27
CA TYR A 245 23.74 31.84 -3.39
C TYR A 245 25.02 32.28 -4.10
N ASP A 246 25.15 31.98 -5.41
CA ASP A 246 26.25 32.41 -6.25
C ASP A 246 25.73 33.46 -7.26
N PRO A 247 26.12 34.78 -7.11
CA PRO A 247 25.60 35.82 -8.01
C PRO A 247 26.02 35.63 -9.48
N MET A 248 27.21 35.08 -9.72
CA MET A 248 27.68 34.83 -11.10
C MET A 248 26.95 33.66 -11.72
N PHE A 249 26.64 32.62 -10.93
CA PHE A 249 25.79 31.52 -11.38
C PHE A 249 24.40 32.03 -11.73
N THR A 250 23.74 32.76 -10.84
CA THR A 250 22.42 33.32 -11.08
C THR A 250 22.42 34.19 -12.36
N TRP A 251 23.40 35.06 -12.51
CA TRP A 251 23.52 35.94 -13.70
C TRP A 251 23.63 35.17 -15.02
N TRP A 252 24.46 34.13 -15.07
CA TRP A 252 24.70 33.38 -16.30
C TRP A 252 23.67 32.31 -16.59
N VAL A 253 23.14 31.62 -15.56
CA VAL A 253 22.48 30.32 -15.69
C VAL A 253 20.98 30.43 -15.62
N GLU A 254 20.41 31.50 -15.02
CA GLU A 254 18.97 31.59 -14.76
C GLU A 254 18.12 31.49 -16.02
N GLU A 255 18.43 32.29 -17.05
CA GLU A 255 17.63 32.28 -18.29
C GLU A 255 17.85 31.01 -19.14
N PRO A 256 19.09 30.49 -19.34
CA PRO A 256 19.28 29.17 -19.96
C PRO A 256 18.54 28.04 -19.22
N TYR A 257 18.51 28.05 -17.89
CA TYR A 257 17.79 27.05 -17.10
C TYR A 257 16.28 27.14 -17.33
N LYS A 258 15.68 28.34 -17.26
CA LYS A 258 14.25 28.54 -17.54
C LYS A 258 13.86 28.03 -18.92
N SER A 259 14.68 28.30 -19.92
CA SER A 259 14.47 27.85 -21.29
C SER A 259 14.49 26.32 -21.40
N VAL A 260 15.47 25.65 -20.77
CA VAL A 260 15.55 24.19 -20.75
C VAL A 260 14.36 23.57 -20.01
N GLU A 261 13.96 24.13 -18.85
CA GLU A 261 12.80 23.63 -18.08
C GLU A 261 11.51 23.71 -18.89
N GLN A 262 11.30 24.82 -19.62
CA GLN A 262 10.17 24.97 -20.54
C GLN A 262 10.21 23.94 -21.67
N SER A 263 11.37 23.75 -22.29
CA SER A 263 11.56 22.77 -23.37
C SER A 263 11.34 21.33 -22.91
N LEU A 264 11.88 20.96 -21.75
CA LEU A 264 11.64 19.63 -21.16
C LEU A 264 10.16 19.44 -20.82
N SER A 265 9.48 20.47 -20.30
CA SER A 265 8.04 20.42 -20.01
C SER A 265 7.22 20.21 -21.28
N ALA A 266 7.54 20.95 -22.34
CA ALA A 266 6.88 20.81 -23.64
C ALA A 266 7.15 19.42 -24.25
N TYR A 267 8.37 18.91 -24.11
CA TYR A 267 8.74 17.59 -24.60
C TYR A 267 8.02 16.47 -23.83
N VAL A 268 7.88 16.58 -22.50
CA VAL A 268 7.06 15.66 -21.71
C VAL A 268 5.61 15.65 -22.22
N THR A 269 5.02 16.83 -22.44
CA THR A 269 3.66 16.93 -22.97
C THR A 269 3.54 16.28 -24.34
N PHE A 270 4.48 16.57 -25.24
CA PHE A 270 4.53 15.97 -26.57
C PHE A 270 4.63 14.44 -26.52
N MET A 271 5.55 13.90 -25.72
CA MET A 271 5.75 12.46 -25.54
C MET A 271 4.47 11.81 -24.96
N SER A 272 3.87 12.42 -23.95
CA SER A 272 2.65 11.91 -23.33
C SER A 272 1.48 11.87 -24.30
N GLU A 273 1.22 12.96 -25.04
CA GLU A 273 0.04 13.08 -25.89
C GLU A 273 0.21 12.33 -27.23
N ARG A 274 1.40 12.44 -27.87
CA ARG A 274 1.61 11.97 -29.25
C ARG A 274 2.22 10.58 -29.32
N ALA A 275 3.04 10.18 -28.36
CA ALA A 275 3.69 8.88 -28.34
C ALA A 275 3.01 7.90 -27.36
N ALA A 276 2.71 8.32 -26.16
CA ALA A 276 2.02 7.48 -25.17
C ALA A 276 0.49 7.50 -25.29
N GLY A 277 -0.08 8.49 -26.02
CA GLY A 277 -1.51 8.57 -26.29
C GLY A 277 -2.37 9.01 -25.10
N VAL A 278 -1.78 9.73 -24.12
CA VAL A 278 -2.51 10.30 -22.97
C VAL A 278 -3.06 11.67 -23.38
N ARG A 279 -4.36 11.89 -23.29
CA ARG A 279 -5.00 13.14 -23.69
C ARG A 279 -4.95 14.16 -22.55
N ARG A 280 -4.65 15.44 -22.87
CA ARG A 280 -4.56 16.54 -21.92
C ARG A 280 -5.87 16.88 -21.19
N ALA A 281 -7.01 16.51 -21.75
CA ALA A 281 -8.33 16.69 -21.13
C ALA A 281 -8.52 15.86 -19.85
N ASP A 282 -7.64 14.90 -19.60
CA ASP A 282 -7.69 13.97 -18.48
C ASP A 282 -6.86 14.46 -17.27
N VAL A 283 -6.14 15.59 -17.43
CA VAL A 283 -5.34 16.20 -16.35
C VAL A 283 -6.08 17.40 -15.79
N ALA A 284 -6.73 17.25 -14.65
CA ALA A 284 -7.33 18.37 -13.93
C ALA A 284 -6.24 19.37 -13.53
N PRO A 285 -6.51 20.71 -13.63
CA PRO A 285 -5.56 21.71 -13.21
C PRO A 285 -5.28 21.55 -11.71
N THR A 286 -4.02 21.36 -11.36
CA THR A 286 -3.56 21.41 -9.97
C THR A 286 -3.89 22.79 -9.41
N VAL A 287 -4.83 22.88 -8.48
CA VAL A 287 -5.03 24.05 -7.66
C VAL A 287 -3.76 24.22 -6.84
N ALA A 288 -2.99 25.25 -7.15
CA ALA A 288 -1.84 25.65 -6.36
C ALA A 288 -2.33 26.11 -5.00
N GLY A 289 -2.32 25.21 -4.03
CA GLY A 289 -2.55 25.52 -2.62
C GLY A 289 -1.42 26.38 -2.12
N GLY A 290 -1.74 27.58 -1.68
CA GLY A 290 -0.81 28.58 -1.20
C GLY A 290 0.05 28.06 -0.06
N GLY A 291 1.31 28.50 -0.10
CA GLY A 291 2.32 28.18 0.87
C GLY A 291 1.97 28.66 2.28
N GLY A 292 2.11 27.75 3.23
CA GLY A 292 2.25 28.03 4.65
C GLY A 292 3.62 27.53 5.10
N ALA A 293 4.55 28.45 5.24
CA ALA A 293 5.83 28.18 5.88
C ALA A 293 5.63 27.94 7.37
N ALA A 294 6.03 26.79 7.88
CA ALA A 294 6.40 26.63 9.28
C ALA A 294 7.57 25.67 9.36
N GLY A 295 8.70 26.23 9.76
CA GLY A 295 9.94 25.53 9.99
C GLY A 295 9.89 24.70 11.26
N GLY A 296 10.82 23.78 11.37
CA GLY A 296 11.22 23.30 12.66
C GLY A 296 11.58 21.84 12.78
N ARG A 297 12.87 21.60 12.73
CA ARG A 297 13.66 20.62 13.48
C ARG A 297 13.69 19.16 13.03
N ALA A 298 14.85 18.86 12.47
CA ALA A 298 15.45 17.54 12.52
C ALA A 298 15.78 17.14 13.95
N ALA A 299 15.41 15.96 14.38
CA ALA A 299 16.12 15.17 15.37
C ALA A 299 15.59 13.74 15.37
N GLY A 300 16.48 12.78 15.32
CA GLY A 300 16.31 11.45 15.89
C GLY A 300 15.88 10.39 14.86
N GLY A 301 16.86 9.56 14.48
CA GLY A 301 16.62 8.31 13.82
C GLY A 301 15.68 7.42 14.65
N GLY A 302 14.52 7.12 14.07
CA GLY A 302 13.64 6.09 14.52
C GLY A 302 13.40 5.20 13.32
N PHE A 303 13.69 3.91 13.44
CA PHE A 303 13.27 2.87 12.51
C PHE A 303 11.75 2.84 12.44
N GLY A 304 11.17 3.66 11.60
CA GLY A 304 9.75 3.63 11.31
C GLY A 304 9.42 2.36 10.56
N GLY A 305 8.73 1.44 11.21
CA GLY A 305 8.11 0.31 10.55
C GLY A 305 7.18 0.84 9.45
N GLY A 306 7.56 0.65 8.19
CA GLY A 306 6.68 0.88 7.05
C GLY A 306 5.50 -0.07 7.17
N GLY A 307 4.34 0.46 7.56
CA GLY A 307 3.10 -0.27 7.38
C GLY A 307 2.95 -0.60 5.89
N PHE A 308 2.53 -1.81 5.57
CA PHE A 308 2.04 -2.18 4.25
C PHE A 308 0.69 -1.49 3.96
N GLY A 309 0.64 -0.21 4.13
CA GLY A 309 -0.42 0.65 3.64
C GLY A 309 0.20 1.51 2.57
N GLY A 310 -0.18 1.30 1.33
CA GLY A 310 0.26 1.90 0.10
C GLY A 310 1.21 3.08 0.24
N GLY A 311 2.40 2.93 -0.33
CA GLY A 311 3.32 4.03 -0.47
C GLY A 311 2.55 5.24 -0.94
N GLY A 312 2.54 6.29 -0.12
CA GLY A 312 1.84 7.50 -0.47
C GLY A 312 2.42 8.00 -1.78
N ALA A 313 1.62 7.93 -2.83
CA ALA A 313 1.89 8.62 -4.06
C ALA A 313 2.06 10.09 -3.72
N ARG A 314 3.28 10.55 -3.60
CA ARG A 314 3.56 11.98 -3.58
C ARG A 314 3.12 12.51 -4.93
N GLY A 315 1.90 13.04 -4.96
CA GLY A 315 1.44 14.02 -5.91
C GLY A 315 1.84 13.84 -7.39
N SER A 316 1.46 12.75 -8.03
CA SER A 316 1.00 12.84 -9.41
C SER A 316 -0.46 13.29 -9.28
N GLY A 317 -0.79 14.46 -9.78
CA GLY A 317 -2.14 14.99 -9.75
C GLY A 317 -3.12 13.90 -10.16
N ALA A 318 -4.06 13.57 -9.26
CA ALA A 318 -5.06 12.56 -9.55
C ALA A 318 -5.85 13.06 -10.77
N VAL A 319 -5.61 12.42 -11.90
CA VAL A 319 -6.42 12.59 -13.09
C VAL A 319 -7.79 12.08 -12.72
N MET A 320 -8.79 12.96 -12.75
CA MET A 320 -10.21 12.59 -12.69
C MET A 320 -10.54 11.91 -14.01
N ALA A 321 -10.17 10.64 -14.14
CA ALA A 321 -10.51 9.85 -15.32
C ALA A 321 -12.03 9.73 -15.43
N ARG A 322 -12.55 9.81 -16.64
CA ARG A 322 -13.95 9.50 -16.90
C ARG A 322 -14.22 8.06 -16.49
N SER A 323 -15.35 7.87 -15.82
CA SER A 323 -15.84 6.54 -15.46
C SER A 323 -15.71 5.55 -16.64
N GLY A 324 -15.01 4.43 -16.40
CA GLY A 324 -14.86 3.35 -17.39
C GLY A 324 -13.84 3.59 -18.52
N ASP A 325 -13.12 4.72 -18.55
CA ASP A 325 -12.09 4.96 -19.58
C ASP A 325 -10.75 4.35 -19.12
N SER A 326 -10.22 3.41 -19.91
CA SER A 326 -8.93 2.75 -19.70
C SER A 326 -7.81 3.32 -20.59
N SER A 327 -8.09 4.33 -21.41
CA SER A 327 -7.14 4.85 -22.40
C SER A 327 -5.88 5.47 -21.78
N ASP A 328 -5.97 5.93 -20.53
CA ASP A 328 -4.86 6.48 -19.73
C ASP A 328 -4.04 5.40 -19.01
N ILE A 329 -4.52 4.15 -18.97
CA ILE A 329 -3.82 3.05 -18.31
C ILE A 329 -2.82 2.44 -19.30
N ILE A 330 -1.56 2.83 -19.18
CA ILE A 330 -0.49 2.34 -20.05
C ILE A 330 0.28 1.23 -19.35
N GLY A 331 0.78 1.52 -18.15
CA GLY A 331 1.68 0.63 -17.41
C GLY A 331 3.04 0.43 -18.07
N ASP A 332 3.80 -0.50 -17.53
CA ASP A 332 5.13 -0.88 -18.02
C ASP A 332 5.34 -2.39 -17.87
N PRO A 333 4.96 -3.19 -18.87
CA PRO A 333 5.16 -4.65 -18.83
C PRO A 333 6.65 -4.98 -18.80
N ILE A 334 7.08 -5.80 -17.82
CA ILE A 334 8.51 -6.12 -17.62
C ILE A 334 8.97 -7.35 -18.39
N GLY A 335 8.06 -8.12 -18.97
CA GLY A 335 8.36 -9.34 -19.69
C GLY A 335 8.54 -10.58 -18.81
N ARG A 336 8.52 -11.75 -19.45
CA ARG A 336 8.62 -13.05 -18.77
C ARG A 336 9.96 -13.24 -18.05
N GLU A 337 11.06 -12.79 -18.63
CA GLU A 337 12.41 -12.96 -18.05
C GLU A 337 12.54 -12.22 -16.70
N ALA A 338 12.11 -10.96 -16.63
CA ALA A 338 12.15 -10.19 -15.39
C ALA A 338 11.18 -10.76 -14.33
N LEU A 339 10.01 -11.23 -14.73
CA LEU A 339 9.11 -11.96 -13.80
C LEU A 339 9.77 -13.22 -13.20
N MET A 340 10.55 -13.97 -13.99
CA MET A 340 11.27 -15.14 -13.48
C MET A 340 12.37 -14.75 -12.49
N VAL A 341 13.04 -13.62 -12.68
CA VAL A 341 14.02 -13.07 -11.73
C VAL A 341 13.33 -12.73 -10.40
N ASP A 342 12.20 -12.04 -10.47
CA ASP A 342 11.43 -11.67 -9.27
C ASP A 342 10.86 -12.91 -8.55
N LEU A 343 10.35 -13.90 -9.28
CA LEU A 343 9.88 -15.16 -8.68
C LEU A 343 11.02 -15.96 -8.02
N ALA A 344 12.20 -15.97 -8.62
CA ALA A 344 13.38 -16.61 -8.01
C ALA A 344 13.79 -15.89 -6.71
N HIS A 345 13.72 -14.55 -6.68
CA HIS A 345 13.95 -13.76 -5.46
C HIS A 345 12.97 -14.12 -4.36
N GLU A 346 11.71 -14.31 -4.69
CA GLU A 346 10.65 -14.76 -3.76
C GLU A 346 10.75 -16.25 -3.42
N MET A 347 11.75 -16.96 -3.95
CA MET A 347 11.96 -18.40 -3.79
C MET A 347 10.75 -19.24 -4.23
N ILE A 348 10.05 -18.80 -5.26
CA ILE A 348 8.86 -19.44 -5.84
C ILE A 348 9.26 -20.20 -7.11
N PRO A 349 9.36 -21.56 -7.08
CA PRO A 349 9.83 -22.37 -8.22
C PRO A 349 8.71 -22.67 -9.23
N TYR A 350 7.94 -21.64 -9.58
CA TYR A 350 6.88 -21.72 -10.59
C TYR A 350 7.17 -20.75 -11.74
N THR A 351 6.68 -21.10 -12.93
CA THR A 351 6.63 -20.15 -14.04
C THR A 351 5.40 -19.24 -13.91
N PRO A 352 5.40 -18.05 -14.53
CA PRO A 352 4.21 -17.20 -14.57
C PRO A 352 2.99 -17.93 -15.15
N GLU A 353 3.19 -18.79 -16.15
CA GLU A 353 2.12 -19.59 -16.78
C GLU A 353 1.49 -20.59 -15.81
N GLU A 354 2.31 -21.29 -15.00
CA GLU A 354 1.82 -22.19 -13.94
C GLU A 354 1.01 -21.42 -12.90
N LEU A 355 1.46 -20.22 -12.50
CA LEU A 355 0.76 -19.38 -11.52
C LEU A 355 -0.57 -18.86 -12.09
N ILE A 356 -0.62 -18.45 -13.34
CA ILE A 356 -1.87 -18.08 -14.03
C ILE A 356 -2.86 -19.24 -14.04
N ALA A 357 -2.38 -20.47 -14.33
CA ALA A 357 -3.22 -21.65 -14.31
C ALA A 357 -3.79 -21.93 -12.90
N ILE A 358 -3.00 -21.70 -11.84
CA ILE A 358 -3.49 -21.76 -10.46
C ILE A 358 -4.59 -20.71 -10.24
N GLY A 359 -4.37 -19.47 -10.69
CA GLY A 359 -5.35 -18.39 -10.59
C GLY A 359 -6.70 -18.75 -11.23
N TRP A 360 -6.68 -19.31 -12.44
CA TRP A 360 -7.89 -19.78 -13.12
C TRP A 360 -8.58 -20.93 -12.39
N LYS A 361 -7.82 -21.87 -11.86
CA LYS A 361 -8.37 -23.02 -11.12
C LYS A 361 -9.07 -22.59 -9.84
N GLU A 362 -8.45 -21.70 -9.07
CA GLU A 362 -9.04 -21.14 -7.85
C GLU A 362 -10.28 -20.27 -8.16
N LEU A 363 -10.26 -19.53 -9.28
CA LEU A 363 -11.41 -18.75 -9.72
C LEU A 363 -12.61 -19.62 -10.09
N ALA A 364 -12.37 -20.72 -10.81
CA ALA A 364 -13.41 -21.69 -11.14
C ALA A 364 -13.99 -22.36 -9.88
N TRP A 365 -13.17 -22.63 -8.87
CA TRP A 365 -13.63 -23.11 -7.58
C TRP A 365 -14.53 -22.07 -6.89
N CYS A 366 -14.13 -20.79 -6.86
CA CYS A 366 -14.93 -19.71 -6.29
C CYS A 366 -16.29 -19.60 -7.00
N GLU A 367 -16.33 -19.68 -8.33
CA GLU A 367 -17.58 -19.63 -9.10
C GLU A 367 -18.52 -20.79 -8.72
N ASN A 368 -18.00 -21.99 -8.52
CA ASN A 368 -18.79 -23.14 -8.08
C ASN A 368 -19.35 -22.95 -6.67
N GLU A 369 -18.57 -22.41 -5.72
CA GLU A 369 -19.06 -22.12 -4.38
C GLU A 369 -20.07 -20.95 -4.38
N MET A 370 -19.87 -19.93 -5.23
CA MET A 370 -20.85 -18.85 -5.44
C MET A 370 -22.20 -19.41 -5.92
N LYS A 371 -22.21 -20.36 -6.89
CA LYS A 371 -23.43 -20.99 -7.35
C LYS A 371 -24.14 -21.78 -6.24
N LYS A 372 -23.39 -22.43 -5.33
CA LYS A 372 -23.99 -23.12 -4.18
C LYS A 372 -24.71 -22.11 -3.25
N ALA A 373 -24.04 -21.02 -2.87
CA ALA A 373 -24.64 -19.98 -2.04
C ALA A 373 -25.82 -19.29 -2.75
N SER A 374 -25.73 -19.09 -4.07
CA SER A 374 -26.81 -18.54 -4.92
C SER A 374 -28.07 -19.40 -4.91
N ARG A 375 -27.94 -20.74 -4.99
CA ARG A 375 -29.07 -21.66 -4.90
C ARG A 375 -29.75 -21.57 -3.53
N GLU A 376 -28.99 -21.48 -2.45
CA GLU A 376 -29.53 -21.31 -1.08
C GLU A 376 -30.32 -20.01 -0.91
N LEU A 377 -29.94 -18.97 -1.64
CA LEU A 377 -30.66 -17.68 -1.68
C LEU A 377 -31.86 -17.67 -2.63
N GLY A 378 -32.10 -18.76 -3.38
CA GLY A 378 -33.21 -18.87 -4.32
C GLY A 378 -32.98 -18.30 -5.70
N PHE A 379 -31.73 -17.94 -6.07
CA PHE A 379 -31.37 -17.40 -7.39
C PHE A 379 -30.90 -18.48 -8.38
N GLY A 380 -30.94 -19.77 -7.99
CA GLY A 380 -30.42 -20.85 -8.83
C GLY A 380 -28.92 -20.70 -9.09
N ASP A 381 -28.47 -20.97 -10.31
CA ASP A 381 -27.05 -20.83 -10.70
C ASP A 381 -26.64 -19.42 -11.08
N ASP A 382 -27.58 -18.47 -11.04
CA ASP A 382 -27.32 -17.07 -11.37
C ASP A 382 -26.66 -16.35 -10.15
N TRP A 383 -25.39 -16.65 -9.96
CA TRP A 383 -24.62 -16.07 -8.88
C TRP A 383 -24.42 -14.55 -9.00
N HIS A 384 -24.55 -13.98 -10.19
CA HIS A 384 -24.51 -12.53 -10.38
C HIS A 384 -25.72 -11.86 -9.71
N LYS A 385 -26.94 -12.44 -9.84
CA LYS A 385 -28.11 -11.92 -9.13
C LYS A 385 -27.98 -12.06 -7.62
N ALA A 386 -27.41 -13.17 -7.14
CA ALA A 386 -27.12 -13.37 -5.73
C ALA A 386 -26.11 -12.35 -5.20
N LEU A 387 -25.06 -12.07 -5.97
CA LEU A 387 -24.07 -11.04 -5.65
C LEU A 387 -24.70 -9.65 -5.58
N GLU A 388 -25.55 -9.28 -6.56
CA GLU A 388 -26.29 -8.01 -6.56
C GLU A 388 -27.24 -7.89 -5.37
N HIS A 389 -27.89 -8.99 -4.98
CA HIS A 389 -28.70 -9.04 -3.76
C HIS A 389 -27.86 -8.73 -2.52
N VAL A 390 -26.67 -9.32 -2.38
CA VAL A 390 -25.75 -9.09 -1.25
C VAL A 390 -25.23 -7.66 -1.25
N LYS A 391 -24.82 -7.11 -2.40
CA LYS A 391 -24.37 -5.73 -2.52
C LYS A 391 -25.42 -4.73 -1.99
N ASN A 392 -26.70 -5.00 -2.19
CA ASN A 392 -27.79 -4.13 -1.75
C ASN A 392 -28.14 -4.26 -0.25
N LYS A 393 -27.49 -5.17 0.49
CA LYS A 393 -27.64 -5.30 1.95
C LYS A 393 -26.64 -4.41 2.72
N PHE A 394 -26.51 -3.16 2.35
CA PHE A 394 -25.63 -2.22 3.04
C PHE A 394 -26.34 -1.61 4.27
N VAL A 395 -25.54 -1.11 5.21
CA VAL A 395 -26.07 -0.39 6.40
C VAL A 395 -26.46 1.03 6.03
N GLU A 396 -27.38 1.60 6.80
CA GLU A 396 -27.79 2.99 6.63
C GLU A 396 -26.58 3.95 6.73
N PRO A 397 -26.60 5.10 6.02
CA PRO A 397 -25.56 6.11 6.11
C PRO A 397 -25.28 6.51 7.57
N GLY A 398 -24.01 6.49 7.96
CA GLY A 398 -23.58 6.80 9.32
C GLY A 398 -23.44 5.57 10.24
N GLN A 399 -23.85 4.38 9.81
CA GLN A 399 -23.75 3.15 10.61
C GLN A 399 -22.50 2.32 10.30
N GLN A 400 -21.71 2.66 9.26
CA GLN A 400 -20.50 1.92 8.91
C GLN A 400 -19.48 1.84 10.04
N PRO A 401 -19.17 2.90 10.81
CA PRO A 401 -18.19 2.80 11.90
C PRO A 401 -18.58 1.77 12.96
N GLU A 402 -19.85 1.72 13.34
CA GLU A 402 -20.31 0.76 14.34
C GLU A 402 -20.31 -0.67 13.79
N MET A 403 -20.66 -0.84 12.51
CA MET A 403 -20.56 -2.13 11.83
C MET A 403 -19.11 -2.63 11.80
N ILE A 404 -18.15 -1.79 11.40
CA ILE A 404 -16.72 -2.17 11.33
C ILE A 404 -16.19 -2.51 12.74
N LYS A 405 -16.53 -1.71 13.74
CA LYS A 405 -16.16 -1.97 15.13
C LYS A 405 -16.68 -3.34 15.61
N ARG A 406 -17.95 -3.65 15.34
CA ARG A 406 -18.55 -4.94 15.69
C ARG A 406 -17.81 -6.10 15.01
N LEU A 407 -17.57 -6.00 13.69
CA LEU A 407 -16.86 -7.04 12.93
C LEU A 407 -15.41 -7.22 13.42
N ALA A 408 -14.75 -6.15 13.82
CA ALA A 408 -13.39 -6.22 14.38
C ALA A 408 -13.38 -7.03 15.71
N TRP A 409 -14.30 -6.74 16.62
CA TRP A 409 -14.39 -7.49 17.88
C TRP A 409 -14.82 -8.93 17.68
N GLU A 410 -15.75 -9.19 16.78
CA GLU A 410 -16.17 -10.55 16.40
C GLU A 410 -14.96 -11.40 15.93
N ALA A 411 -14.09 -10.83 15.10
CA ALA A 411 -12.90 -11.51 14.60
C ALA A 411 -11.88 -11.76 15.73
N ILE A 412 -11.61 -10.75 16.59
CA ILE A 412 -10.70 -10.88 17.73
C ILE A 412 -11.17 -11.98 18.69
N GLU A 413 -12.42 -11.91 19.11
CA GLU A 413 -13.00 -12.89 20.03
C GLU A 413 -13.01 -14.29 19.43
N TYR A 414 -13.26 -14.42 18.12
CA TYR A 414 -13.25 -15.71 17.45
C TYR A 414 -11.85 -16.35 17.50
N VAL A 415 -10.78 -15.62 17.19
CA VAL A 415 -9.43 -16.19 17.19
C VAL A 415 -8.93 -16.51 18.61
N GLU A 416 -9.30 -15.71 19.61
CA GLU A 416 -8.99 -15.95 21.01
C GLU A 416 -9.74 -17.18 21.55
N LYS A 417 -11.07 -17.25 21.37
CA LYS A 417 -11.92 -18.37 21.81
C LYS A 417 -11.47 -19.71 21.23
N ASN A 418 -11.05 -19.70 19.96
CA ASN A 418 -10.60 -20.91 19.27
C ASN A 418 -9.09 -21.19 19.46
N ASN A 419 -8.39 -20.39 20.26
CA ASN A 419 -6.96 -20.54 20.53
C ASN A 419 -6.12 -20.64 19.25
N LEU A 420 -6.39 -19.76 18.28
CA LEU A 420 -5.75 -19.81 16.97
C LEU A 420 -4.40 -19.08 16.95
N VAL A 421 -4.32 -17.93 17.56
CA VAL A 421 -3.12 -17.07 17.60
C VAL A 421 -3.10 -16.30 18.93
N THR A 422 -1.93 -15.93 19.41
CA THR A 422 -1.79 -15.04 20.55
C THR A 422 -2.10 -13.60 20.11
N VAL A 423 -3.09 -12.97 20.75
CA VAL A 423 -3.37 -11.55 20.59
C VAL A 423 -2.79 -10.81 21.80
N PRO A 424 -1.67 -10.09 21.66
CA PRO A 424 -1.10 -9.31 22.77
C PRO A 424 -2.12 -8.27 23.24
N PRO A 425 -2.26 -8.04 24.57
CA PRO A 425 -3.22 -7.06 25.10
C PRO A 425 -3.07 -5.67 24.49
N LEU A 426 -1.83 -5.22 24.30
CA LEU A 426 -1.54 -3.93 23.68
C LEU A 426 -1.92 -3.89 22.19
N ALA A 427 -1.80 -5.00 21.44
CA ALA A 427 -2.28 -5.06 20.07
C ALA A 427 -3.81 -4.95 20.00
N ARG A 428 -4.49 -5.61 20.93
CA ARG A 428 -5.95 -5.53 21.07
C ARG A 428 -6.46 -4.12 21.40
N GLU A 429 -5.69 -3.36 22.16
CA GLU A 429 -6.01 -2.00 22.61
C GLU A 429 -5.68 -0.92 21.57
N SER A 430 -4.59 -1.09 20.80
CA SER A 430 -3.96 0.00 20.05
C SER A 430 -4.51 0.25 18.65
N TRP A 431 -5.35 -0.64 18.09
CA TRP A 431 -5.92 -0.39 16.78
C TRP A 431 -6.92 0.77 16.80
N ARG A 432 -6.97 1.54 15.71
CA ARG A 432 -7.81 2.72 15.59
C ARG A 432 -8.56 2.70 14.25
N MET A 433 -9.59 3.53 14.16
CA MET A 433 -10.37 3.71 12.94
C MET A 433 -10.33 5.17 12.51
N GLU A 434 -10.11 5.40 11.21
CA GLU A 434 -10.19 6.72 10.58
C GLU A 434 -11.03 6.65 9.31
N MET A 435 -11.69 7.76 8.98
CA MET A 435 -12.40 7.89 7.71
C MET A 435 -11.43 8.36 6.63
N MET A 436 -11.49 7.74 5.44
CA MET A 436 -10.75 8.21 4.29
C MET A 436 -11.27 9.57 3.82
N THR A 437 -10.36 10.43 3.37
CA THR A 437 -10.77 11.68 2.71
C THR A 437 -11.52 11.39 1.40
N PRO A 438 -12.40 12.30 0.94
CA PRO A 438 -13.12 12.11 -0.32
C PRO A 438 -12.20 11.83 -1.51
N GLU A 439 -11.07 12.54 -1.60
CA GLU A 439 -10.10 12.39 -2.69
C GLU A 439 -9.45 10.99 -2.66
N ARG A 440 -9.14 10.46 -1.46
CA ARG A 440 -8.56 9.13 -1.32
C ARG A 440 -9.55 8.03 -1.69
N GLN A 441 -10.84 8.23 -1.40
CA GLN A 441 -11.88 7.27 -1.76
C GLN A 441 -12.06 7.09 -3.27
N LEU A 442 -11.74 8.11 -4.08
CA LEU A 442 -11.77 8.03 -5.55
C LEU A 442 -10.75 7.04 -6.12
N VAL A 443 -9.63 6.80 -5.40
CA VAL A 443 -8.55 5.90 -5.83
C VAL A 443 -8.44 4.63 -4.96
N SER A 444 -9.09 4.61 -3.81
CA SER A 444 -9.11 3.47 -2.87
C SER A 444 -10.51 3.34 -2.28
N PRO A 445 -11.46 2.75 -3.03
CA PRO A 445 -12.86 2.68 -2.61
C PRO A 445 -13.13 1.65 -1.51
N PHE A 446 -12.10 0.86 -1.13
CA PHE A 446 -12.17 -0.18 -0.10
C PHE A 446 -11.32 0.19 1.12
N PHE A 447 -11.43 -0.60 2.18
CA PHE A 447 -10.66 -0.41 3.41
C PHE A 447 -9.16 -0.55 3.18
N LEU A 448 -8.38 0.12 4.03
CA LEU A 448 -6.94 -0.04 4.15
C LEU A 448 -6.62 -0.26 5.62
N GLY A 449 -5.69 -1.15 5.93
CA GLY A 449 -5.42 -1.59 7.28
C GLY A 449 -4.02 -1.32 7.81
N GLY A 450 -3.78 -1.88 8.96
CA GLY A 450 -2.61 -1.72 9.80
C GLY A 450 -3.04 -1.33 11.22
N GLU A 451 -2.25 -0.55 11.93
CA GLU A 451 -2.64 0.01 13.24
C GLU A 451 -3.90 0.89 13.15
N ILE A 452 -4.13 1.48 11.99
CA ILE A 452 -5.30 2.28 11.68
C ILE A 452 -6.07 1.60 10.54
N ILE A 453 -7.31 1.20 10.78
CA ILE A 453 -8.21 0.84 9.70
C ILE A 453 -8.80 2.12 9.10
N GLN A 454 -8.52 2.35 7.83
CA GLN A 454 -9.09 3.46 7.08
C GLN A 454 -10.34 2.97 6.36
N VAL A 455 -11.46 3.59 6.69
CA VAL A 455 -12.79 3.18 6.21
C VAL A 455 -13.24 4.08 5.08
N SER A 456 -13.63 3.49 3.96
CA SER A 456 -14.31 4.19 2.90
C SER A 456 -15.75 4.50 3.35
N TYR A 457 -16.17 5.75 3.21
CA TYR A 457 -17.42 6.26 3.77
C TYR A 457 -18.03 7.30 2.85
N PRO A 458 -19.34 7.22 2.54
CA PRO A 458 -20.00 8.20 1.70
C PRO A 458 -19.88 9.61 2.28
N THR A 459 -19.39 10.55 1.50
CA THR A 459 -19.28 11.96 1.89
C THR A 459 -20.35 12.81 1.17
N ASN A 460 -20.64 13.98 1.74
CA ASN A 460 -21.62 14.92 1.15
C ASN A 460 -21.19 15.46 -0.22
N THR A 461 -19.89 15.42 -0.53
CA THR A 461 -19.33 15.91 -1.81
C THR A 461 -19.41 14.87 -2.94
N MET A 462 -19.70 13.61 -2.64
CA MET A 462 -19.87 12.55 -3.64
C MET A 462 -21.20 12.67 -4.39
N SER A 463 -21.21 12.25 -5.67
CA SER A 463 -22.47 12.05 -6.40
C SER A 463 -23.31 10.95 -5.74
N HIS A 464 -24.60 10.89 -6.06
CA HIS A 464 -25.50 9.86 -5.54
C HIS A 464 -25.00 8.46 -5.89
N GLU A 465 -24.59 8.24 -7.13
CA GLU A 465 -24.06 6.97 -7.64
C GLU A 465 -22.78 6.56 -6.89
N ALA A 466 -21.85 7.51 -6.65
CA ALA A 466 -20.64 7.25 -5.91
C ALA A 466 -20.91 6.88 -4.44
N LYS A 467 -21.90 7.52 -3.80
CA LYS A 467 -22.35 7.16 -2.45
C LYS A 467 -22.90 5.73 -2.40
N LEU A 468 -23.79 5.38 -3.32
CA LEU A 468 -24.35 4.04 -3.41
C LEU A 468 -23.25 3.00 -3.68
N MET A 469 -22.33 3.27 -4.62
CA MET A 469 -21.22 2.37 -4.94
C MET A 469 -20.33 2.13 -3.70
N SER A 470 -20.00 3.19 -2.94
CA SER A 470 -19.25 3.05 -1.69
C SER A 470 -19.96 2.17 -0.67
N MET A 471 -21.28 2.36 -0.46
CA MET A 471 -22.07 1.56 0.48
C MET A 471 -22.20 0.10 0.01
N ARG A 472 -22.47 -0.13 -1.26
CA ARG A 472 -22.58 -1.45 -1.87
C ARG A 472 -21.29 -2.25 -1.81
N GLY A 473 -20.14 -1.58 -2.03
CA GLY A 473 -18.81 -2.18 -1.96
C GLY A 473 -18.31 -2.44 -0.53
N ASN A 474 -18.89 -1.77 0.47
CA ASN A 474 -18.52 -1.87 1.88
C ASN A 474 -19.73 -2.33 2.75
N ASN A 475 -20.56 -3.21 2.20
CA ASN A 475 -21.67 -3.84 2.94
C ASN A 475 -21.16 -4.80 4.04
N PRO A 476 -21.99 -5.21 5.03
CA PRO A 476 -21.54 -6.05 6.14
C PRO A 476 -20.87 -7.35 5.72
N HIS A 477 -21.37 -8.00 4.68
CA HIS A 477 -20.89 -9.32 4.22
C HIS A 477 -19.52 -9.22 3.52
N PHE A 478 -19.30 -8.14 2.76
CA PHE A 478 -17.99 -7.85 2.16
C PHE A 478 -17.01 -7.40 3.23
N SER A 479 -17.46 -6.55 4.16
CA SER A 479 -16.64 -6.03 5.25
C SER A 479 -16.21 -7.12 6.24
N MET A 480 -17.00 -8.17 6.44
CA MET A 480 -16.65 -9.30 7.30
C MET A 480 -15.34 -9.97 6.84
N ALA A 481 -15.13 -10.12 5.53
CA ALA A 481 -13.90 -10.68 4.97
C ALA A 481 -12.70 -9.72 5.05
N THR A 482 -12.93 -8.41 4.99
CA THR A 482 -11.85 -7.42 4.93
C THR A 482 -11.42 -6.91 6.30
N VAL A 483 -12.32 -6.79 7.27
CA VAL A 483 -11.99 -6.24 8.60
C VAL A 483 -10.93 -7.07 9.33
N HIS A 484 -11.05 -8.40 9.33
CA HIS A 484 -10.05 -9.26 9.95
C HIS A 484 -8.74 -9.33 9.14
N HIS A 485 -8.79 -9.14 7.82
CA HIS A 485 -7.62 -8.99 6.96
C HIS A 485 -6.83 -7.73 7.34
N GLU A 486 -7.52 -6.60 7.54
CA GLU A 486 -6.90 -5.31 7.83
C GLU A 486 -6.45 -5.16 9.29
N LEU A 487 -7.15 -5.77 10.23
CA LEU A 487 -6.88 -5.62 11.66
C LEU A 487 -6.25 -6.87 12.29
N ILE A 488 -7.01 -7.59 13.11
CA ILE A 488 -6.62 -8.79 13.85
C ILE A 488 -7.51 -9.94 13.39
N PRO A 489 -6.93 -11.02 12.94
CA PRO A 489 -5.51 -11.44 13.02
C PRO A 489 -4.61 -10.99 11.87
N GLY A 490 -5.05 -10.11 10.97
CA GLY A 490 -4.35 -9.67 9.77
C GLY A 490 -3.27 -8.62 10.00
N HIS A 491 -3.30 -7.55 9.19
CA HIS A 491 -2.21 -6.56 9.08
C HIS A 491 -1.83 -5.85 10.37
N HIS A 492 -2.80 -5.54 11.25
CA HIS A 492 -2.46 -4.89 12.52
C HIS A 492 -1.63 -5.81 13.41
N LEU A 493 -2.10 -7.06 13.65
CA LEU A 493 -1.35 -8.00 14.47
C LEU A 493 0.02 -8.32 13.86
N GLN A 494 0.09 -8.50 12.55
CA GLN A 494 1.31 -8.69 11.80
C GLN A 494 2.30 -7.54 12.01
N GLY A 495 1.86 -6.28 11.80
CA GLY A 495 2.68 -5.09 11.98
C GLY A 495 3.15 -4.91 13.44
N PHE A 496 2.26 -5.20 14.40
CA PHE A 496 2.58 -5.16 15.81
C PHE A 496 3.72 -6.13 16.16
N MET A 497 3.68 -7.35 15.65
CA MET A 497 4.69 -8.38 15.94
C MET A 497 6.01 -8.11 15.23
N THR A 498 5.99 -7.69 13.96
CA THR A 498 7.24 -7.43 13.19
C THR A 498 8.07 -6.27 13.74
N GLN A 499 7.46 -5.34 14.44
CA GLN A 499 8.20 -4.27 15.14
C GLN A 499 8.92 -4.77 16.40
N ARG A 500 8.58 -5.96 16.90
CA ARG A 500 9.06 -6.50 18.18
C ARG A 500 10.00 -7.69 18.03
N TYR A 501 9.93 -8.41 16.92
CA TYR A 501 10.73 -9.62 16.70
C TYR A 501 11.55 -9.52 15.43
N LYS A 502 12.84 -9.89 15.51
CA LYS A 502 13.80 -10.00 14.40
C LYS A 502 13.67 -8.85 13.36
N ASN A 503 13.51 -7.61 13.82
CA ASN A 503 13.24 -6.44 12.98
C ASN A 503 14.35 -6.16 11.95
N TYR A 504 15.57 -6.64 12.17
CA TYR A 504 16.67 -6.59 11.20
C TYR A 504 16.34 -7.34 9.89
N ARG A 505 15.45 -8.34 9.93
CA ARG A 505 14.93 -9.05 8.75
C ARG A 505 14.00 -8.21 7.88
N GLY A 506 13.65 -7.00 8.29
CA GLY A 506 12.86 -6.07 7.48
C GLY A 506 13.47 -5.76 6.12
N LEU A 507 14.78 -5.97 5.92
CA LEU A 507 15.45 -5.92 4.61
C LEU A 507 14.84 -6.91 3.60
N PHE A 508 14.40 -8.07 4.05
CA PHE A 508 13.90 -9.17 3.22
C PHE A 508 12.38 -9.17 3.08
N SER A 509 11.75 -8.05 3.44
CA SER A 509 10.30 -7.90 3.42
C SER A 509 9.71 -8.18 2.04
N THR A 510 8.72 -9.06 1.98
CA THR A 510 8.04 -9.48 0.76
C THR A 510 6.53 -9.29 0.87
N PRO A 511 5.84 -8.89 -0.21
CA PRO A 511 4.38 -8.85 -0.23
C PRO A 511 3.76 -10.25 -0.09
N PHE A 512 4.46 -11.34 -0.45
CA PHE A 512 3.97 -12.70 -0.28
C PHE A 512 3.79 -13.07 1.20
N TRP A 513 4.64 -12.55 2.08
CA TRP A 513 4.43 -12.69 3.51
C TRP A 513 3.43 -11.65 4.03
N GLY A 514 3.55 -10.40 3.59
CA GLY A 514 2.71 -9.29 4.06
C GLY A 514 1.23 -9.50 3.74
N GLU A 515 0.89 -9.52 2.47
CA GLU A 515 -0.47 -9.71 1.99
C GLU A 515 -0.94 -11.18 2.14
N GLY A 516 0.02 -12.11 1.93
CA GLY A 516 -0.24 -13.54 2.07
C GLY A 516 -0.69 -13.94 3.48
N TRP A 517 -0.13 -13.35 4.54
CA TRP A 517 -0.57 -13.59 5.91
C TRP A 517 -2.04 -13.19 6.10
N ALA A 518 -2.40 -12.00 5.70
CA ALA A 518 -3.76 -11.49 5.88
C ALA A 518 -4.77 -12.32 5.05
N LEU A 519 -4.40 -12.68 3.82
CA LEU A 519 -5.24 -13.53 2.97
C LEU A 519 -5.32 -14.97 3.46
N TYR A 520 -4.25 -15.51 4.00
CA TYR A 520 -4.27 -16.84 4.60
C TYR A 520 -5.38 -16.95 5.67
N TRP A 521 -5.62 -15.90 6.46
CA TRP A 521 -6.70 -15.87 7.42
C TRP A 521 -8.08 -15.90 6.76
N GLU A 522 -8.25 -15.27 5.59
CA GLU A 522 -9.49 -15.42 4.81
C GLU A 522 -9.74 -16.90 4.45
N LEU A 523 -8.67 -17.63 4.03
CA LEU A 523 -8.74 -19.05 3.69
C LEU A 523 -9.03 -19.94 4.92
N LEU A 524 -8.31 -19.70 6.01
CA LEU A 524 -8.48 -20.50 7.24
C LEU A 524 -9.84 -20.30 7.88
N LEU A 525 -10.34 -19.06 7.91
CA LEU A 525 -11.66 -18.74 8.47
C LEU A 525 -12.79 -19.30 7.60
N TRP A 526 -12.61 -19.36 6.29
CA TRP A 526 -13.52 -20.08 5.40
C TRP A 526 -13.61 -21.57 5.77
N ASP A 527 -12.50 -22.27 5.90
CA ASP A 527 -12.46 -23.68 6.28
C ASP A 527 -13.09 -23.93 7.65
N ARG A 528 -12.97 -22.97 8.56
CA ARG A 528 -13.58 -23.00 9.91
C ARG A 528 -15.04 -22.56 9.93
N LYS A 529 -15.63 -22.32 8.78
CA LYS A 529 -17.02 -21.89 8.62
C LYS A 529 -17.33 -20.60 9.42
N PHE A 530 -16.39 -19.66 9.45
CA PHE A 530 -16.61 -18.35 10.05
C PHE A 530 -17.75 -17.57 9.34
N PRO A 531 -17.82 -17.53 7.99
CA PRO A 531 -19.00 -17.05 7.28
C PRO A 531 -20.16 -18.04 7.44
N GLN A 532 -21.21 -17.63 8.19
CA GLN A 532 -22.32 -18.50 8.58
C GLN A 532 -23.45 -18.52 7.54
N THR A 533 -23.81 -17.35 6.99
CA THR A 533 -24.92 -17.21 6.06
C THR A 533 -24.46 -17.37 4.61
N PRO A 534 -25.37 -17.67 3.66
CA PRO A 534 -25.01 -17.67 2.24
C PRO A 534 -24.51 -16.30 1.77
N GLU A 535 -25.04 -15.20 2.34
CA GLU A 535 -24.58 -13.84 2.03
C GLU A 535 -23.14 -13.61 2.50
N ASP A 536 -22.77 -14.05 3.71
CA ASP A 536 -21.40 -13.95 4.21
C ASP A 536 -20.43 -14.75 3.33
N ARG A 537 -20.86 -15.96 2.91
CA ARG A 537 -20.07 -16.78 1.97
C ARG A 537 -19.87 -16.10 0.63
N ILE A 538 -20.90 -15.43 0.10
CA ILE A 538 -20.76 -14.62 -1.14
C ILE A 538 -19.78 -13.49 -0.93
N GLY A 539 -19.79 -12.80 0.23
CA GLY A 539 -18.83 -11.76 0.55
C GLY A 539 -17.37 -12.25 0.55
N PHE A 540 -17.10 -13.37 1.21
CA PHE A 540 -15.78 -14.01 1.20
C PHE A 540 -15.35 -14.46 -0.21
N LEU A 541 -16.27 -15.07 -0.97
CA LEU A 541 -16.00 -15.55 -2.32
C LEU A 541 -15.78 -14.42 -3.31
N PHE A 542 -16.47 -13.28 -3.16
CA PHE A 542 -16.21 -12.08 -3.97
C PHE A 542 -14.76 -11.63 -3.84
N TRP A 543 -14.28 -11.49 -2.60
CA TRP A 543 -12.89 -11.10 -2.37
C TRP A 543 -11.89 -12.17 -2.83
N ARG A 544 -12.16 -13.44 -2.57
CA ARG A 544 -11.28 -14.52 -3.06
C ARG A 544 -11.23 -14.56 -4.59
N SER A 545 -12.36 -14.41 -5.27
CA SER A 545 -12.41 -14.31 -6.75
C SER A 545 -11.58 -13.12 -7.25
N HIS A 546 -11.65 -11.98 -6.55
CA HIS A 546 -10.83 -10.82 -6.85
C HIS A 546 -9.33 -11.13 -6.73
N ARG A 547 -8.90 -11.86 -5.69
CA ARG A 547 -7.49 -12.26 -5.52
C ARG A 547 -7.05 -13.26 -6.61
N CYS A 548 -7.93 -14.17 -7.04
CA CYS A 548 -7.67 -15.06 -8.17
C CYS A 548 -7.47 -14.27 -9.47
N ALA A 549 -8.37 -13.35 -9.76
CA ALA A 549 -8.29 -12.50 -10.94
C ALA A 549 -7.00 -11.64 -10.94
N ARG A 550 -6.53 -11.16 -9.78
CA ARG A 550 -5.26 -10.43 -9.64
C ARG A 550 -4.05 -11.23 -10.13
N ILE A 551 -3.97 -12.53 -9.84
CA ILE A 551 -2.91 -13.40 -10.40
C ILE A 551 -2.99 -13.42 -11.92
N VAL A 552 -4.18 -13.68 -12.44
CA VAL A 552 -4.41 -13.84 -13.89
C VAL A 552 -4.06 -12.57 -14.63
N PHE A 553 -4.68 -11.43 -14.25
CA PHE A 553 -4.53 -10.21 -15.04
C PHE A 553 -3.14 -9.58 -14.88
N SER A 554 -2.56 -9.58 -13.66
CA SER A 554 -1.27 -8.90 -13.45
C SER A 554 -0.13 -9.63 -14.15
N LEU A 555 -0.03 -10.94 -14.01
CA LEU A 555 0.99 -11.72 -14.68
C LEU A 555 0.80 -11.72 -16.21
N SER A 556 -0.46 -11.83 -16.70
CA SER A 556 -0.74 -11.76 -18.13
C SER A 556 -0.41 -10.39 -18.72
N PHE A 557 -0.68 -9.30 -18.01
CA PHE A 557 -0.27 -7.96 -18.44
C PHE A 557 1.25 -7.83 -18.54
N HIS A 558 2.00 -8.24 -17.51
CA HIS A 558 3.46 -8.17 -17.52
C HIS A 558 4.10 -9.08 -18.59
N MET A 559 3.40 -10.11 -19.05
CA MET A 559 3.80 -10.95 -20.20
C MET A 559 3.28 -10.43 -21.54
N GLU A 560 2.68 -9.25 -21.62
CA GLU A 560 2.06 -8.67 -22.81
C GLU A 560 0.94 -9.57 -23.44
N LYS A 561 0.26 -10.39 -22.60
CA LYS A 561 -0.83 -11.30 -23.02
C LYS A 561 -2.23 -10.73 -22.79
N MET A 562 -2.37 -9.70 -21.97
CA MET A 562 -3.63 -8.99 -21.72
C MET A 562 -3.40 -7.48 -21.73
N THR A 563 -4.31 -6.77 -22.37
CA THR A 563 -4.38 -5.32 -22.31
C THR A 563 -5.06 -4.86 -21.03
N PRO A 564 -4.89 -3.60 -20.58
CA PRO A 564 -5.63 -3.05 -19.43
C PRO A 564 -7.15 -3.18 -19.56
N GLN A 565 -7.71 -3.05 -20.79
CA GLN A 565 -9.14 -3.21 -21.02
C GLN A 565 -9.61 -4.66 -20.77
N GLU A 566 -8.89 -5.65 -21.27
CA GLU A 566 -9.20 -7.06 -21.02
C GLU A 566 -9.07 -7.42 -19.54
N CYS A 567 -8.14 -6.77 -18.79
CA CYS A 567 -8.05 -6.93 -17.36
C CYS A 567 -9.28 -6.36 -16.61
N ILE A 568 -9.80 -5.21 -17.07
CA ILE A 568 -11.03 -4.61 -16.53
C ILE A 568 -12.22 -5.53 -16.80
N ASP A 569 -12.36 -6.02 -18.05
CA ASP A 569 -13.45 -6.89 -18.44
C ASP A 569 -13.44 -8.22 -17.66
N LEU A 570 -12.25 -8.79 -17.40
CA LEU A 570 -12.10 -9.96 -16.53
C LEU A 570 -12.66 -9.70 -15.12
N LEU A 571 -12.35 -8.55 -14.52
CA LEU A 571 -12.85 -8.20 -13.18
C LEU A 571 -14.36 -7.98 -13.15
N VAL A 572 -14.93 -7.38 -14.19
CA VAL A 572 -16.38 -7.19 -14.31
C VAL A 572 -17.08 -8.53 -14.52
N ASP A 573 -16.64 -9.32 -15.49
CA ASP A 573 -17.37 -10.52 -15.95
C ASP A 573 -17.18 -11.72 -15.01
N LYS A 574 -15.99 -11.88 -14.42
CA LYS A 574 -15.63 -13.07 -13.62
C LYS A 574 -15.65 -12.84 -12.11
N VAL A 575 -15.61 -11.59 -11.65
CA VAL A 575 -15.67 -11.26 -10.23
C VAL A 575 -16.95 -10.54 -9.87
N GLY A 576 -17.54 -9.80 -10.83
CA GLY A 576 -18.76 -9.01 -10.63
C GLY A 576 -18.46 -7.63 -10.04
N HIS A 577 -17.29 -7.06 -10.31
CA HIS A 577 -17.00 -5.67 -9.96
C HIS A 577 -17.86 -4.69 -10.75
N GLU A 578 -18.21 -3.58 -10.12
CA GLU A 578 -18.64 -2.39 -10.84
C GLU A 578 -17.49 -1.93 -11.76
N ARG A 579 -17.81 -1.52 -12.99
CA ARG A 579 -16.79 -1.18 -14.01
C ARG A 579 -15.81 -0.11 -13.53
N ASP A 580 -16.28 0.88 -12.79
CA ASP A 580 -15.42 1.94 -12.24
C ASP A 580 -14.43 1.41 -11.20
N ASN A 581 -14.88 0.50 -10.32
CA ASN A 581 -14.02 -0.15 -9.35
C ASN A 581 -12.99 -1.06 -10.04
N ALA A 582 -13.39 -1.80 -11.08
CA ALA A 582 -12.47 -2.60 -11.89
C ALA A 582 -11.43 -1.72 -12.59
N THR A 583 -11.85 -0.59 -13.16
CA THR A 583 -10.97 0.38 -13.82
C THR A 583 -9.97 0.99 -12.82
N ALA A 584 -10.43 1.38 -11.63
CA ALA A 584 -9.56 1.90 -10.57
C ALA A 584 -8.55 0.84 -10.09
N GLU A 585 -8.98 -0.42 -9.96
CA GLU A 585 -8.09 -1.54 -9.57
C GLU A 585 -6.99 -1.80 -10.61
N VAL A 586 -7.33 -1.86 -11.89
CA VAL A 586 -6.36 -2.05 -12.98
C VAL A 586 -5.42 -0.85 -13.09
N ARG A 587 -5.95 0.38 -12.97
CA ARG A 587 -5.15 1.61 -12.98
C ARG A 587 -4.12 1.60 -11.86
N ARG A 588 -4.53 1.33 -10.62
CA ARG A 588 -3.59 1.30 -9.49
C ARG A 588 -2.56 0.17 -9.63
N SER A 589 -2.92 -0.93 -10.28
CA SER A 589 -2.02 -2.07 -10.48
C SER A 589 -0.90 -1.77 -11.48
N PHE A 590 -1.18 -0.98 -12.53
CA PHE A 590 -0.22 -0.76 -13.62
C PHE A 590 0.36 0.64 -13.69
N ALA A 591 -0.36 1.65 -13.22
CA ALA A 591 0.10 3.04 -13.21
C ALA A 591 0.58 3.51 -11.81
N GLY A 592 0.50 2.64 -10.79
CA GLY A 592 0.93 2.90 -9.43
C GLY A 592 2.38 2.51 -9.15
N SER A 593 2.74 2.51 -7.88
CA SER A 593 4.08 2.13 -7.38
C SER A 593 4.18 0.65 -6.97
N TYR A 594 3.24 -0.20 -7.40
CA TYR A 594 3.26 -1.62 -7.07
C TYR A 594 4.34 -2.36 -7.89
N SER A 595 5.05 -3.28 -7.21
CA SER A 595 5.94 -4.21 -7.91
C SER A 595 5.14 -5.18 -8.79
N PRO A 596 5.74 -5.74 -9.85
CA PRO A 596 5.05 -6.62 -10.81
C PRO A 596 4.35 -7.82 -10.17
N LEU A 597 4.92 -8.39 -9.10
CA LEU A 597 4.35 -9.53 -8.39
C LEU A 597 3.37 -9.16 -7.27
N TYR A 598 3.22 -7.86 -6.93
CA TYR A 598 2.44 -7.43 -5.77
C TYR A 598 1.00 -7.95 -5.78
N GLN A 599 0.31 -7.84 -6.91
CA GLN A 599 -1.08 -8.28 -7.01
C GLN A 599 -1.23 -9.79 -6.91
N ALA A 600 -0.27 -10.54 -7.43
CA ALA A 600 -0.25 -12.01 -7.33
C ALA A 600 0.10 -12.49 -5.90
N ALA A 601 0.83 -11.70 -5.15
CA ALA A 601 1.33 -12.05 -3.82
C ALA A 601 0.22 -12.32 -2.80
N TYR A 602 -0.93 -11.66 -2.92
CA TYR A 602 -2.08 -11.90 -2.03
C TYR A 602 -2.45 -13.37 -1.94
N LEU A 603 -2.96 -13.94 -3.02
CA LEU A 603 -3.44 -15.32 -3.01
C LEU A 603 -2.29 -16.32 -3.00
N LEU A 604 -1.23 -16.09 -3.76
CA LEU A 604 -0.10 -17.03 -3.79
C LEU A 604 0.60 -17.11 -2.44
N GLY A 605 0.83 -15.99 -1.75
CA GLY A 605 1.36 -15.98 -0.39
C GLY A 605 0.42 -16.66 0.60
N GLY A 606 -0.88 -16.38 0.50
CA GLY A 606 -1.90 -17.04 1.31
C GLY A 606 -1.89 -18.56 1.11
N LEU A 607 -1.78 -19.04 -0.13
CA LEU A 607 -1.69 -20.47 -0.47
C LEU A 607 -0.39 -21.11 0.04
N GLN A 608 0.73 -20.40 0.02
CA GLN A 608 1.98 -20.88 0.61
C GLN A 608 1.83 -21.09 2.12
N ILE A 609 1.32 -20.09 2.87
CA ILE A 609 1.11 -20.21 4.32
C ILE A 609 0.07 -21.30 4.62
N TYR A 610 -0.97 -21.38 3.80
CA TYR A 610 -2.00 -22.41 3.96
C TYR A 610 -1.45 -23.83 3.73
N SER A 611 -0.60 -24.03 2.72
CA SER A 611 0.09 -25.29 2.48
C SER A 611 0.99 -25.66 3.66
N LEU A 612 1.74 -24.71 4.19
CA LEU A 612 2.59 -24.91 5.36
C LEU A 612 1.75 -25.23 6.63
N HIS A 613 0.60 -24.58 6.79
CA HIS A 613 -0.35 -24.93 7.87
C HIS A 613 -0.84 -26.38 7.74
N LYS A 614 -1.20 -26.84 6.55
CA LYS A 614 -1.57 -28.25 6.34
C LYS A 614 -0.41 -29.20 6.65
N GLU A 615 0.81 -28.85 6.24
CA GLU A 615 2.02 -29.65 6.49
C GLU A 615 2.31 -29.80 8.00
N LEU A 616 2.10 -28.76 8.80
CA LEU A 616 2.51 -28.73 10.20
C LEU A 616 1.34 -28.92 11.19
N VAL A 617 0.25 -28.22 10.98
CA VAL A 617 -0.93 -28.29 11.87
C VAL A 617 -1.86 -29.41 11.43
N GLY A 618 -2.14 -29.53 10.14
CA GLY A 618 -2.97 -30.62 9.60
C GLY A 618 -2.42 -32.02 9.88
N SER A 619 -1.09 -32.14 9.94
CA SER A 619 -0.41 -33.40 10.31
C SER A 619 -0.28 -33.62 11.83
N GLY A 620 -0.71 -32.67 12.66
CA GLY A 620 -0.60 -32.75 14.13
C GLY A 620 0.80 -32.47 14.71
N LYS A 621 1.75 -32.01 13.89
CA LYS A 621 3.12 -31.66 14.35
C LYS A 621 3.14 -30.39 15.20
N MET A 622 2.21 -29.49 14.97
CA MET A 622 2.08 -28.23 15.72
C MET A 622 0.60 -27.92 16.03
N THR A 623 0.37 -27.17 17.10
CA THR A 623 -0.95 -26.53 17.30
C THR A 623 -1.08 -25.29 16.42
N SER A 624 -2.31 -24.89 16.05
CA SER A 624 -2.56 -23.68 15.28
C SER A 624 -1.90 -22.46 15.93
N ARG A 625 -2.06 -22.29 17.25
CA ARG A 625 -1.45 -21.17 17.99
C ARG A 625 0.06 -21.15 17.89
N ALA A 626 0.73 -22.28 18.14
CA ALA A 626 2.18 -22.36 18.06
C ALA A 626 2.69 -22.03 16.65
N PHE A 627 2.00 -22.52 15.61
CA PHE A 627 2.31 -22.24 14.22
C PHE A 627 2.22 -20.74 13.90
N HIS A 628 1.10 -20.11 14.25
CA HIS A 628 0.88 -18.70 13.94
C HIS A 628 1.83 -17.79 14.72
N ASP A 629 2.03 -18.07 16.01
CA ASP A 629 2.93 -17.29 16.86
C ASP A 629 4.39 -17.37 16.35
N GLN A 630 4.83 -18.54 15.89
CA GLN A 630 6.18 -18.69 15.32
C GLN A 630 6.34 -17.91 14.01
N ILE A 631 5.40 -18.01 13.07
CA ILE A 631 5.46 -17.24 11.82
C ILE A 631 5.59 -15.76 12.10
N LEU A 632 4.79 -15.21 13.00
CA LEU A 632 4.82 -13.80 13.35
C LEU A 632 6.15 -13.35 13.98
N ARG A 633 6.83 -14.25 14.71
CA ARG A 633 8.14 -13.98 15.34
C ARG A 633 9.31 -14.06 14.36
N GLU A 634 9.17 -14.78 13.23
CA GLU A 634 10.24 -14.86 12.22
C GLU A 634 10.37 -13.59 11.37
N ASN A 635 9.40 -12.66 11.44
CA ASN A 635 9.35 -11.46 10.64
C ASN A 635 9.09 -11.73 9.14
N ARG A 636 9.30 -10.76 8.28
CA ARG A 636 8.86 -10.69 6.88
C ARG A 636 9.85 -11.37 5.96
N LEU A 637 9.69 -12.66 5.74
CA LEU A 637 10.59 -13.47 4.90
C LEU A 637 9.83 -14.09 3.73
N PRO A 638 10.49 -14.46 2.62
CA PRO A 638 9.95 -15.42 1.68
C PRO A 638 9.47 -16.69 2.42
N ILE A 639 8.25 -17.15 2.09
CA ILE A 639 7.57 -18.19 2.87
C ILE A 639 8.35 -19.51 2.89
N GLU A 640 9.14 -19.80 1.85
CA GLU A 640 10.04 -20.95 1.85
C GLU A 640 11.06 -20.90 2.98
N MET A 641 11.59 -19.73 3.33
CA MET A 641 12.54 -19.60 4.45
C MET A 641 11.83 -19.70 5.80
N VAL A 642 10.57 -19.21 5.89
CA VAL A 642 9.72 -19.50 7.06
C VAL A 642 9.53 -21.01 7.20
N ARG A 643 9.22 -21.71 6.11
CA ARG A 643 9.08 -23.18 6.08
C ARG A 643 10.36 -23.87 6.53
N ALA A 644 11.52 -23.45 6.03
CA ALA A 644 12.81 -24.00 6.40
C ALA A 644 13.12 -23.86 7.91
N LEU A 645 12.71 -22.74 8.53
CA LEU A 645 12.84 -22.54 9.97
C LEU A 645 11.90 -23.46 10.76
N LEU A 646 10.62 -23.49 10.41
CA LEU A 646 9.62 -24.26 11.16
C LEU A 646 9.79 -25.77 11.02
N THR A 647 10.26 -26.24 9.87
CA THR A 647 10.50 -27.67 9.60
C THR A 647 11.92 -28.13 9.94
N LYS A 648 12.82 -27.20 10.32
CA LYS A 648 14.27 -27.47 10.52
C LYS A 648 14.89 -28.11 9.29
N GLN A 649 14.51 -27.62 8.11
CA GLN A 649 14.98 -28.15 6.83
C GLN A 649 16.52 -28.08 6.73
N LYS A 650 17.16 -29.12 6.20
CA LYS A 650 18.58 -29.07 5.90
C LYS A 650 18.84 -28.10 4.75
N LEU A 651 19.57 -27.02 5.03
CA LEU A 651 19.97 -26.03 4.06
C LEU A 651 21.42 -26.22 3.63
N THR A 652 21.71 -25.91 2.36
CA THR A 652 23.05 -25.87 1.79
C THR A 652 23.34 -24.41 1.34
N ARG A 653 24.63 -24.09 1.18
CA ARG A 653 25.08 -22.76 0.72
C ARG A 653 24.45 -22.33 -0.62
N ASP A 654 24.20 -23.31 -1.50
CA ASP A 654 23.63 -23.10 -2.83
C ASP A 654 22.18 -23.59 -2.90
N TYR A 655 21.46 -23.47 -1.78
CA TYR A 655 20.07 -23.86 -1.69
C TYR A 655 19.23 -23.14 -2.72
N GLN A 656 18.40 -23.89 -3.45
CA GLN A 656 17.36 -23.40 -4.33
C GLN A 656 16.05 -24.06 -3.95
N SER A 657 14.97 -23.27 -3.89
CA SER A 657 13.64 -23.79 -3.60
C SER A 657 13.14 -24.69 -4.73
N ASN A 658 12.56 -25.81 -4.33
CA ASN A 658 11.81 -26.71 -5.21
C ASN A 658 10.40 -26.97 -4.67
N TRP A 659 9.96 -26.19 -3.69
CA TRP A 659 8.70 -26.38 -3.00
C TRP A 659 7.51 -26.00 -3.88
N LYS A 660 6.80 -27.01 -4.38
CA LYS A 660 5.53 -26.84 -5.09
C LYS A 660 4.39 -26.82 -4.06
N PHE A 661 4.07 -25.63 -3.55
CA PHE A 661 3.06 -25.42 -2.49
C PHE A 661 1.61 -25.66 -2.94
N TYR A 662 1.34 -25.64 -4.22
CA TYR A 662 0.01 -25.91 -4.79
C TYR A 662 -0.07 -27.36 -5.30
N GLY A 663 -0.45 -28.28 -4.40
CA GLY A 663 -0.54 -29.70 -4.69
C GLY A 663 -1.97 -30.24 -4.75
N THR A 664 -2.09 -31.58 -4.87
CA THR A 664 -3.37 -32.30 -4.91
C THR A 664 -4.25 -32.08 -3.68
N GLU A 665 -3.65 -31.87 -2.50
CA GLU A 665 -4.36 -31.63 -1.25
C GLU A 665 -5.05 -30.25 -1.18
N ILE A 666 -4.47 -29.23 -1.83
CA ILE A 666 -5.08 -27.90 -1.93
C ILE A 666 -6.17 -27.88 -3.00
N SER A 667 -6.00 -28.67 -4.04
CA SER A 667 -6.95 -28.74 -5.17
C SER A 667 -8.17 -29.62 -4.91
N ALA A 668 -8.20 -30.33 -3.82
CA ALA A 668 -9.29 -31.26 -3.45
C ALA A 668 -10.34 -30.63 -2.49
N ARG A 669 -10.37 -29.33 -2.36
CA ARG A 669 -11.35 -28.60 -1.52
C ARG A 669 -12.76 -28.67 -2.04
#